data_f53e7fd4ddb3bdb4f46030c8685a7367
#
_entry.id   f53e7fd4ddb3bdb4f46030c8685a7367
#
_cell.length_a   1.000
_cell.length_b   1.000
_cell.length_c   1.000
_cell.angle_alpha   90.00
_cell.angle_beta   90.00
_cell.angle_gamma   90.00
#
_symmetry.space_group_name_H-M   'P 1'
#
loop_
_entity.id
_entity.type
_entity.pdbx_description
1 polymer ?
#
loop_
_entity_poly.entity_id
_entity_poly.type
_entity_poly.pdbx_seq_one_letter_code
_entity_poly.pdbx_strand_id
1 'polypeptide(L)'
;MKKTFLLFFGLMALILGTLHAGPVDREKAQKLGAQFLSTTVISQKNTDIQLNLVSVATDQQRGAIDYYVFNVKDGEGFVVIAGDDRVKPILAYSTTGQYDPNDVAEGFAFTLGTFQQEIQYVREHNLSATPDIVAEWKSVNATGSLNRGRQTRAVVGPLCQTIWNQNYPYNSQCPEDSEGSGGHVYAGCVATAMAQVMKFYDWPDRGTGSYSYNPQGYSQQTANFGQTDYHFDLMPLELDSTSTEEDYFYIAQFLHHCGIAVDMQYSGSGSGAYSDDVPYALRNYFRYNCDNHVSNDEWWGWGGYTNEEWAQMLKDGGLDELIPLYYSGQDDNWQGGHAFVCDGYDENDYFHFNWGWSGRDDAWCPIGALNTTKYAFNTMNGFTGHIVPNSPEYQNRPENITDFIVSENDAQSVTLHWTNPSNTLNGDPLGTFTIIAYRNNEEIFSTDGEMGFAMEFVDNNLTPGLYKYSVIAENEAGFSKKSYFSILVGEKCGLTFVLQDEGGNGWKGAAISVTSEAADGQRIAVIGMNEGTMDTIEMPLLTGNLNFIWNHGWYHTNEQYDTDDECSFFIYDGDGNLLYDSDELEDGIFLTYNNDCDYGTLSCYPVQNLQGEYQWHNGEEYGAYITWDKPTITPYLHHFQVFRTMGAYEDEELIAEIDYDGSSNYSYFDNANGVVQEDAYYSVRSVYSNGYGQCESDFVDVMISITDVEDVVSEGVKVYPNPSNGLITVEGVGRLTVMNTLGQTVKELDLDGQMTMELPRGVFFVRINGVTKKVVVE
;
A
#
# COMPACT_ATOMS: atom_id res chain seq x y z
N MET A 1 -61.63 -56.38 -18.03
CA MET A 1 -60.36 -56.00 -18.69
C MET A 1 -59.90 -54.70 -18.07
N LYS A 2 -59.10 -54.79 -17.03
CA LYS A 2 -58.52 -53.61 -16.38
C LYS A 2 -57.05 -53.53 -16.79
N LYS A 3 -56.66 -52.46 -17.50
CA LYS A 3 -55.28 -52.17 -17.78
C LYS A 3 -54.69 -51.32 -16.64
N THR A 4 -53.78 -51.89 -15.89
CA THR A 4 -53.02 -51.22 -14.86
C THR A 4 -51.89 -50.45 -15.52
N PHE A 5 -51.90 -49.12 -15.34
CA PHE A 5 -50.79 -48.23 -15.75
C PHE A 5 -49.84 -48.13 -14.57
N LEU A 6 -48.64 -48.66 -14.70
CA LEU A 6 -47.53 -48.45 -13.76
C LEU A 6 -46.90 -47.09 -14.09
N LEU A 7 -47.06 -46.14 -13.20
CA LEU A 7 -46.28 -44.89 -13.17
C LEU A 7 -44.93 -45.20 -12.52
N PHE A 8 -43.86 -45.17 -13.31
CA PHE A 8 -42.49 -45.08 -12.83
C PHE A 8 -42.23 -43.65 -12.38
N PHE A 9 -42.36 -43.37 -11.09
CA PHE A 9 -41.79 -42.13 -10.49
C PHE A 9 -40.29 -42.38 -10.34
N GLY A 10 -39.52 -41.86 -11.31
CA GLY A 10 -38.09 -41.67 -11.15
C GLY A 10 -37.82 -40.62 -10.07
N LEU A 11 -37.41 -41.07 -8.90
CA LEU A 11 -36.91 -40.24 -7.82
C LEU A 11 -35.57 -39.68 -8.29
N MET A 12 -35.62 -38.56 -8.99
CA MET A 12 -34.45 -37.72 -9.23
C MET A 12 -34.14 -37.04 -7.89
N ALA A 13 -33.31 -37.70 -7.07
CA ALA A 13 -32.73 -37.08 -5.91
C ALA A 13 -31.85 -35.91 -6.44
N LEU A 14 -32.42 -34.70 -6.48
CA LEU A 14 -31.63 -33.50 -6.43
C LEU A 14 -30.83 -33.60 -5.12
N ILE A 15 -29.56 -33.95 -5.25
CA ILE A 15 -28.58 -33.64 -4.23
C ILE A 15 -28.45 -32.13 -4.28
N LEU A 16 -29.40 -31.41 -3.66
CA LEU A 16 -29.13 -30.13 -3.08
C LEU A 16 -28.08 -30.39 -2.02
N GLY A 17 -26.82 -30.27 -2.40
CA GLY A 17 -25.77 -30.12 -1.42
C GLY A 17 -26.20 -28.97 -0.55
N THR A 18 -26.76 -29.24 0.60
CA THR A 18 -26.85 -28.27 1.67
C THR A 18 -25.42 -27.82 1.92
N LEU A 19 -25.06 -26.66 1.41
CA LEU A 19 -23.90 -25.95 1.91
C LEU A 19 -24.17 -25.82 3.41
N HIS A 20 -23.60 -26.73 4.20
CA HIS A 20 -23.58 -26.60 5.64
C HIS A 20 -22.70 -25.38 5.89
N ALA A 21 -23.33 -24.28 6.25
CA ALA A 21 -22.64 -23.14 6.83
C ALA A 21 -21.85 -23.64 8.05
N GLY A 22 -20.58 -23.26 8.17
CA GLY A 22 -19.74 -23.78 9.22
C GLY A 22 -18.31 -23.21 9.24
N PRO A 23 -17.42 -23.88 9.97
CA PRO A 23 -16.06 -23.42 10.17
C PRO A 23 -15.29 -23.25 8.83
N VAL A 24 -14.56 -22.18 8.73
CA VAL A 24 -13.61 -21.91 7.63
C VAL A 24 -12.22 -22.34 8.10
N ASP A 25 -11.57 -23.25 7.35
CA ASP A 25 -10.21 -23.66 7.65
C ASP A 25 -9.17 -22.61 7.17
N ARG A 26 -7.96 -22.71 7.72
CA ARG A 26 -6.86 -21.81 7.45
C ARG A 26 -6.52 -21.71 5.96
N GLU A 27 -6.44 -22.85 5.26
CA GLU A 27 -6.02 -22.86 3.84
C GLU A 27 -7.05 -22.13 2.97
N LYS A 28 -8.34 -22.38 3.24
CA LYS A 28 -9.44 -21.68 2.57
C LYS A 28 -9.40 -20.18 2.86
N ALA A 29 -9.20 -19.78 4.14
CA ALA A 29 -9.11 -18.40 4.55
C ALA A 29 -7.93 -17.70 3.86
N GLN A 30 -6.72 -18.29 3.88
CA GLN A 30 -5.52 -17.74 3.25
C GLN A 30 -5.69 -17.54 1.75
N LYS A 31 -6.21 -18.56 1.06
CA LYS A 31 -6.48 -18.47 -0.37
C LYS A 31 -7.50 -17.37 -0.69
N LEU A 32 -8.56 -17.28 0.09
CA LEU A 32 -9.62 -16.29 -0.11
C LEU A 32 -9.09 -14.87 0.13
N GLY A 33 -8.28 -14.66 1.17
CA GLY A 33 -7.63 -13.39 1.45
C GLY A 33 -6.70 -12.94 0.33
N ALA A 34 -5.84 -13.83 -0.18
CA ALA A 34 -4.97 -13.54 -1.31
C ALA A 34 -5.76 -13.19 -2.58
N GLN A 35 -6.82 -13.95 -2.88
CA GLN A 35 -7.71 -13.66 -4.00
C GLN A 35 -8.41 -12.29 -3.85
N PHE A 36 -8.85 -11.95 -2.64
CA PHE A 36 -9.50 -10.66 -2.38
C PHE A 36 -8.51 -9.50 -2.57
N LEU A 37 -7.35 -9.55 -1.92
CA LEU A 37 -6.35 -8.50 -2.04
C LEU A 37 -5.84 -8.32 -3.48
N SER A 38 -5.85 -9.38 -4.29
CA SER A 38 -5.53 -9.28 -5.72
C SER A 38 -6.54 -8.44 -6.52
N THR A 39 -7.71 -8.13 -5.98
CA THR A 39 -8.70 -7.23 -6.60
C THR A 39 -8.62 -5.79 -6.08
N THR A 40 -7.73 -5.51 -5.12
CA THR A 40 -7.47 -4.17 -4.58
C THR A 40 -6.31 -3.51 -5.32
N VAL A 41 -5.96 -2.28 -4.93
CA VAL A 41 -4.82 -1.53 -5.50
C VAL A 41 -3.46 -2.19 -5.25
N ILE A 42 -3.33 -3.10 -4.28
CA ILE A 42 -2.11 -3.88 -4.05
C ILE A 42 -1.71 -4.67 -5.30
N SER A 43 -2.68 -5.16 -6.08
CA SER A 43 -2.42 -5.93 -7.30
C SER A 43 -1.70 -5.15 -8.40
N GLN A 44 -1.71 -3.82 -8.35
CA GLN A 44 -0.96 -2.99 -9.30
C GLN A 44 0.55 -3.01 -9.03
N LYS A 45 0.95 -3.33 -7.79
CA LYS A 45 2.35 -3.42 -7.36
C LYS A 45 2.85 -4.87 -7.34
N ASN A 46 1.97 -5.87 -7.21
CA ASN A 46 2.36 -7.29 -7.11
C ASN A 46 1.29 -8.21 -7.71
N THR A 47 1.65 -9.05 -8.68
CA THR A 47 0.74 -9.95 -9.40
C THR A 47 0.48 -11.27 -8.69
N ASP A 48 1.31 -11.68 -7.72
CA ASP A 48 1.18 -12.93 -6.97
C ASP A 48 1.20 -12.65 -5.46
N ILE A 49 0.05 -12.28 -4.92
CA ILE A 49 -0.09 -11.96 -3.51
C ILE A 49 -0.01 -13.23 -2.67
N GLN A 50 1.06 -13.36 -1.91
CA GLN A 50 1.24 -14.38 -0.90
C GLN A 50 0.95 -13.81 0.50
N LEU A 51 0.38 -14.63 1.37
CA LEU A 51 -0.04 -14.20 2.71
C LEU A 51 0.64 -15.04 3.79
N ASN A 52 1.08 -14.36 4.85
CA ASN A 52 1.57 -14.96 6.08
C ASN A 52 0.48 -14.88 7.16
N LEU A 53 0.20 -15.98 7.85
CA LEU A 53 -0.69 -15.96 9.00
C LEU A 53 0.04 -15.35 10.19
N VAL A 54 -0.48 -14.26 10.75
CA VAL A 54 0.13 -13.53 11.88
C VAL A 54 -0.71 -13.60 13.15
N SER A 55 -2.03 -13.79 13.06
CA SER A 55 -2.89 -13.93 14.23
C SER A 55 -4.10 -14.83 13.98
N VAL A 56 -4.62 -15.42 15.06
CA VAL A 56 -5.84 -16.25 15.04
C VAL A 56 -6.65 -15.96 16.29
N ALA A 57 -7.84 -15.42 16.15
CA ALA A 57 -8.79 -15.32 17.26
C ALA A 57 -9.56 -16.63 17.42
N THR A 58 -9.72 -17.06 18.66
CA THR A 58 -10.33 -18.34 19.00
C THR A 58 -11.37 -18.18 20.10
N ASP A 59 -12.55 -18.72 19.91
CA ASP A 59 -13.54 -18.93 20.95
C ASP A 59 -12.98 -19.88 22.02
N GLN A 60 -12.63 -19.35 23.16
CA GLN A 60 -12.01 -20.12 24.25
C GLN A 60 -12.95 -21.20 24.83
N GLN A 61 -14.27 -21.05 24.70
CA GLN A 61 -15.25 -22.00 25.23
C GLN A 61 -15.45 -23.18 24.29
N ARG A 62 -15.39 -22.93 22.95
CA ARG A 62 -15.70 -23.93 21.94
C ARG A 62 -14.47 -24.44 21.20
N GLY A 63 -13.32 -23.76 21.35
CA GLY A 63 -12.10 -24.06 20.59
C GLY A 63 -12.26 -23.82 19.07
N ALA A 64 -13.27 -23.04 18.67
CA ALA A 64 -13.53 -22.70 17.29
C ALA A 64 -12.79 -21.39 16.92
N ILE A 65 -12.33 -21.27 15.69
CA ILE A 65 -11.63 -20.08 15.23
C ILE A 65 -12.67 -19.03 14.83
N ASP A 66 -12.53 -17.83 15.39
CA ASP A 66 -13.42 -16.70 15.07
C ASP A 66 -12.96 -15.98 13.81
N TYR A 67 -11.68 -15.66 13.71
CA TYR A 67 -11.09 -15.08 12.49
C TYR A 67 -9.58 -15.36 12.39
N TYR A 68 -9.05 -15.12 11.21
CA TYR A 68 -7.63 -15.18 10.87
C TYR A 68 -7.17 -13.81 10.42
N VAL A 69 -5.95 -13.40 10.82
CA VAL A 69 -5.29 -12.21 10.27
C VAL A 69 -4.07 -12.65 9.47
N PHE A 70 -3.99 -12.17 8.25
CA PHE A 70 -2.88 -12.45 7.35
C PHE A 70 -2.25 -11.14 6.89
N ASN A 71 -0.93 -11.04 6.98
CA ASN A 71 -0.15 -9.98 6.34
C ASN A 71 0.23 -10.39 4.91
N VAL A 72 0.39 -9.40 4.05
CA VAL A 72 1.01 -9.60 2.72
C VAL A 72 2.47 -9.95 2.92
N LYS A 73 2.91 -11.06 2.34
CA LYS A 73 4.31 -11.49 2.44
C LYS A 73 5.19 -10.59 1.58
N ASP A 74 6.28 -10.10 2.16
CA ASP A 74 7.26 -9.27 1.47
C ASP A 74 6.64 -8.00 0.84
N GLY A 75 5.61 -7.40 1.50
CA GLY A 75 4.90 -6.22 1.02
C GLY A 75 3.97 -5.64 2.07
N GLU A 76 3.35 -4.51 1.75
CA GLU A 76 2.39 -3.82 2.61
C GLU A 76 0.98 -4.41 2.49
N GLY A 77 0.21 -4.26 3.56
CA GLY A 77 -1.20 -4.61 3.64
C GLY A 77 -1.48 -5.88 4.42
N PHE A 78 -2.70 -5.95 4.95
CA PHE A 78 -3.20 -7.13 5.66
C PHE A 78 -4.67 -7.39 5.34
N VAL A 79 -5.16 -8.57 5.73
CA VAL A 79 -6.58 -8.93 5.61
C VAL A 79 -7.03 -9.78 6.78
N VAL A 80 -8.24 -9.51 7.27
CA VAL A 80 -8.92 -10.28 8.32
C VAL A 80 -10.04 -11.11 7.70
N ILE A 81 -9.95 -12.41 7.82
CA ILE A 81 -10.89 -13.38 7.24
C ILE A 81 -11.68 -14.08 8.33
N ALA A 82 -12.99 -14.11 8.19
CA ALA A 82 -13.87 -14.80 9.12
C ALA A 82 -13.57 -16.31 9.20
N GLY A 83 -13.59 -16.85 10.41
CA GLY A 83 -13.48 -18.30 10.68
C GLY A 83 -14.80 -19.06 10.59
N ASP A 84 -15.87 -18.39 10.19
CA ASP A 84 -17.22 -18.95 10.08
C ASP A 84 -17.95 -18.37 8.86
N ASP A 85 -18.48 -19.19 7.98
CA ASP A 85 -19.09 -18.71 6.73
C ASP A 85 -20.56 -18.24 6.88
N ARG A 86 -21.02 -18.09 8.12
CA ARG A 86 -22.31 -17.48 8.45
C ARG A 86 -22.24 -15.98 8.64
N VAL A 87 -21.05 -15.40 8.64
CA VAL A 87 -20.78 -13.96 8.70
C VAL A 87 -20.08 -13.50 7.43
N LYS A 88 -19.86 -12.19 7.24
CA LYS A 88 -19.13 -11.65 6.09
C LYS A 88 -17.75 -12.30 5.94
N PRO A 89 -17.28 -12.60 4.71
CA PRO A 89 -15.99 -13.26 4.48
C PRO A 89 -14.79 -12.41 4.88
N ILE A 90 -14.82 -11.13 4.53
CA ILE A 90 -13.77 -10.15 4.81
C ILE A 90 -14.25 -9.29 5.99
N LEU A 91 -13.50 -9.28 7.07
CA LEU A 91 -13.83 -8.48 8.26
C LEU A 91 -13.08 -7.14 8.30
N ALA A 92 -11.87 -7.13 7.75
CA ALA A 92 -11.10 -5.91 7.54
C ALA A 92 -10.03 -6.13 6.49
N TYR A 93 -9.57 -5.05 5.86
CA TYR A 93 -8.36 -5.07 5.04
C TYR A 93 -7.67 -3.72 5.05
N SER A 94 -6.37 -3.74 4.87
CA SER A 94 -5.55 -2.56 4.60
C SER A 94 -4.71 -2.78 3.35
N THR A 95 -4.39 -1.71 2.64
CA THR A 95 -3.50 -1.72 1.49
C THR A 95 -2.13 -1.12 1.82
N THR A 96 -1.94 -0.71 3.06
CA THR A 96 -0.72 -0.13 3.63
C THR A 96 -0.47 -0.78 4.98
N GLY A 97 0.77 -0.72 5.47
CA GLY A 97 1.18 -1.26 6.76
C GLY A 97 1.01 -2.79 6.89
N GLN A 98 1.36 -3.31 8.05
CA GLN A 98 1.16 -4.70 8.42
C GLN A 98 0.53 -4.79 9.82
N TYR A 99 -0.20 -5.86 10.09
CA TYR A 99 -0.78 -6.11 11.41
C TYR A 99 0.24 -6.77 12.34
N ASP A 100 0.50 -6.15 13.50
CA ASP A 100 1.28 -6.75 14.57
C ASP A 100 0.36 -7.16 15.75
N PRO A 101 0.23 -8.46 16.05
CA PRO A 101 -0.63 -8.92 17.15
C PRO A 101 -0.19 -8.47 18.55
N ASN A 102 1.05 -7.96 18.70
CA ASN A 102 1.58 -7.49 19.98
C ASN A 102 1.38 -5.99 20.20
N ASP A 103 1.05 -5.25 19.12
CA ASP A 103 0.95 -3.80 19.13
C ASP A 103 -0.21 -3.31 18.27
N VAL A 104 -1.42 -3.70 18.62
CA VAL A 104 -2.66 -3.40 17.89
C VAL A 104 -3.22 -2.04 18.31
N ALA A 105 -3.59 -1.21 17.36
CA ALA A 105 -4.31 0.04 17.60
C ALA A 105 -5.59 -0.23 18.41
N GLU A 106 -5.81 0.51 19.51
CA GLU A 106 -6.92 0.24 20.43
C GLU A 106 -8.29 0.27 19.75
N GLY A 107 -8.52 1.22 18.84
CA GLY A 107 -9.77 1.30 18.05
C GLY A 107 -9.95 0.09 17.14
N PHE A 108 -8.88 -0.40 16.53
CA PHE A 108 -8.93 -1.61 15.70
C PHE A 108 -9.15 -2.87 16.54
N ALA A 109 -8.47 -2.99 17.70
CA ALA A 109 -8.69 -4.09 18.64
C ALA A 109 -10.14 -4.14 19.14
N PHE A 110 -10.75 -2.96 19.40
CA PHE A 110 -12.17 -2.84 19.72
C PHE A 110 -13.06 -3.37 18.57
N THR A 111 -12.83 -2.94 17.35
CA THR A 111 -13.58 -3.38 16.15
C THR A 111 -13.47 -4.89 15.93
N LEU A 112 -12.26 -5.45 16.04
CA LEU A 112 -12.03 -6.89 15.96
C LEU A 112 -12.75 -7.66 17.10
N GLY A 113 -12.79 -7.09 18.31
CA GLY A 113 -13.54 -7.62 19.45
C GLY A 113 -15.05 -7.70 19.17
N THR A 114 -15.61 -6.68 18.54
CA THR A 114 -17.03 -6.67 18.10
C THR A 114 -17.30 -7.78 17.10
N PHE A 115 -16.49 -7.91 16.05
CA PHE A 115 -16.62 -9.01 15.09
C PHE A 115 -16.52 -10.39 15.74
N GLN A 116 -15.63 -10.53 16.73
CA GLN A 116 -15.51 -11.77 17.47
C GLN A 116 -16.80 -12.11 18.24
N GLN A 117 -17.41 -11.14 18.90
CA GLN A 117 -18.68 -11.32 19.60
C GLN A 117 -19.81 -11.71 18.64
N GLU A 118 -19.92 -11.05 17.50
CA GLU A 118 -20.89 -11.38 16.46
C GLU A 118 -20.75 -12.80 15.94
N ILE A 119 -19.51 -13.25 15.69
CA ILE A 119 -19.24 -14.62 15.22
C ILE A 119 -19.61 -15.64 16.30
N GLN A 120 -19.27 -15.37 17.55
CA GLN A 120 -19.63 -16.25 18.66
C GLN A 120 -21.14 -16.30 18.86
N TYR A 121 -21.84 -15.18 18.77
CA TYR A 121 -23.29 -15.09 18.84
C TYR A 121 -23.98 -15.94 17.77
N VAL A 122 -23.52 -15.83 16.49
CA VAL A 122 -24.03 -16.67 15.39
C VAL A 122 -23.92 -18.16 15.70
N ARG A 123 -22.81 -18.60 16.28
CA ARG A 123 -22.59 -19.97 16.66
C ARG A 123 -23.48 -20.40 17.84
N GLU A 124 -23.59 -19.54 18.83
CA GLU A 124 -24.36 -19.81 20.03
C GLU A 124 -25.84 -20.00 19.73
N HIS A 125 -26.38 -19.15 18.87
CA HIS A 125 -27.79 -19.15 18.49
C HIS A 125 -28.06 -19.99 17.24
N ASN A 126 -27.03 -20.64 16.67
CA ASN A 126 -27.10 -21.44 15.45
C ASN A 126 -27.83 -20.71 14.30
N LEU A 127 -27.48 -19.44 14.10
CA LEU A 127 -28.02 -18.62 13.02
C LEU A 127 -27.52 -19.11 11.66
N SER A 128 -28.33 -18.89 10.64
CA SER A 128 -27.95 -19.16 9.25
C SER A 128 -27.41 -17.90 8.59
N ALA A 129 -26.47 -18.05 7.65
CA ALA A 129 -26.03 -16.95 6.80
C ALA A 129 -27.21 -16.34 6.04
N THR A 130 -27.23 -15.02 5.92
CA THR A 130 -28.19 -14.32 5.06
C THR A 130 -27.89 -14.60 3.58
N PRO A 131 -28.87 -14.42 2.67
CA PRO A 131 -28.61 -14.60 1.23
C PRO A 131 -27.46 -13.75 0.71
N ASP A 132 -27.25 -12.56 1.24
CA ASP A 132 -26.19 -11.64 0.84
C ASP A 132 -24.82 -12.15 1.29
N ILE A 133 -24.67 -12.59 2.54
CA ILE A 133 -23.45 -13.25 3.05
C ILE A 133 -23.11 -14.46 2.20
N VAL A 134 -24.10 -15.29 1.87
CA VAL A 134 -23.88 -16.45 0.98
C VAL A 134 -23.41 -16.01 -0.42
N ALA A 135 -23.94 -14.90 -0.93
CA ALA A 135 -23.54 -14.35 -2.22
C ALA A 135 -22.10 -13.79 -2.17
N GLU A 136 -21.72 -13.08 -1.11
CA GLU A 136 -20.37 -12.56 -0.90
C GLU A 136 -19.34 -13.70 -0.86
N TRP A 137 -19.55 -14.75 -0.04
CA TRP A 137 -18.68 -15.92 0.01
C TRP A 137 -18.49 -16.60 -1.36
N LYS A 138 -19.58 -16.70 -2.14
CA LYS A 138 -19.52 -17.25 -3.51
C LYS A 138 -18.75 -16.36 -4.45
N SER A 139 -18.97 -15.05 -4.36
CA SER A 139 -18.31 -14.09 -5.23
C SER A 139 -16.80 -14.07 -4.97
N VAL A 140 -16.37 -13.92 -3.71
CA VAL A 140 -14.95 -13.90 -3.35
C VAL A 140 -14.25 -15.20 -3.72
N ASN A 141 -14.88 -16.36 -3.46
CA ASN A 141 -14.32 -17.66 -3.87
C ASN A 141 -14.18 -17.81 -5.40
N ALA A 142 -15.07 -17.21 -6.17
CA ALA A 142 -15.09 -17.36 -7.63
C ALA A 142 -14.20 -16.34 -8.35
N THR A 143 -14.09 -15.12 -7.83
CA THR A 143 -13.50 -13.98 -8.54
C THR A 143 -12.51 -13.18 -7.70
N GLY A 144 -12.37 -13.47 -6.41
CA GLY A 144 -11.64 -12.63 -5.45
C GLY A 144 -12.39 -11.36 -5.02
N SER A 145 -13.43 -10.95 -5.72
CA SER A 145 -14.16 -9.70 -5.48
C SER A 145 -15.48 -9.93 -4.79
N LEU A 146 -15.86 -9.04 -3.88
CA LEU A 146 -17.18 -8.99 -3.26
C LEU A 146 -18.26 -8.69 -4.31
N ASN A 147 -17.95 -7.90 -5.34
CA ASN A 147 -18.85 -7.45 -6.40
C ASN A 147 -18.63 -8.15 -7.76
N ARG A 148 -18.75 -9.49 -7.81
CA ARG A 148 -18.77 -10.29 -9.05
C ARG A 148 -17.66 -9.97 -10.06
N GLY A 149 -16.42 -9.85 -9.58
CA GLY A 149 -15.23 -9.68 -10.44
C GLY A 149 -14.91 -8.24 -10.82
N ARG A 150 -15.50 -7.23 -10.17
CA ARG A 150 -15.03 -5.86 -10.23
C ARG A 150 -13.86 -5.65 -9.28
N GLN A 151 -12.94 -4.78 -9.64
CA GLN A 151 -11.87 -4.35 -8.74
C GLN A 151 -12.48 -3.55 -7.59
N THR A 152 -12.12 -3.89 -6.34
CA THR A 152 -12.49 -3.10 -5.17
C THR A 152 -11.84 -1.73 -5.26
N ARG A 153 -12.64 -0.66 -5.17
CA ARG A 153 -12.17 0.72 -5.27
C ARG A 153 -12.79 1.55 -4.15
N ALA A 154 -12.00 2.46 -3.60
CA ALA A 154 -12.54 3.54 -2.80
C ALA A 154 -13.49 4.37 -3.67
N VAL A 155 -14.66 4.69 -3.13
CA VAL A 155 -15.61 5.67 -3.69
C VAL A 155 -15.24 7.03 -3.14
N VAL A 156 -14.92 7.08 -1.83
CA VAL A 156 -14.44 8.27 -1.12
C VAL A 156 -13.25 7.90 -0.27
N GLY A 157 -12.25 8.75 -0.23
CA GLY A 157 -11.13 8.72 0.70
C GLY A 157 -10.04 7.68 0.44
N PRO A 158 -9.17 7.49 1.42
CA PRO A 158 -9.08 8.23 2.70
C PRO A 158 -8.91 9.74 2.51
N LEU A 159 -9.72 10.54 3.23
CA LEU A 159 -9.70 12.01 3.13
C LEU A 159 -8.59 12.62 4.01
N CYS A 160 -8.42 12.12 5.23
CA CYS A 160 -7.38 12.55 6.16
C CYS A 160 -6.06 11.89 5.82
N GLN A 161 -5.05 12.71 5.59
CA GLN A 161 -3.69 12.24 5.32
C GLN A 161 -2.82 12.18 6.58
N THR A 162 -3.34 12.68 7.71
CA THR A 162 -2.64 12.64 8.99
C THR A 162 -2.60 11.23 9.53
N ILE A 163 -1.44 10.84 10.06
CA ILE A 163 -1.24 9.60 10.84
C ILE A 163 -0.74 9.97 12.24
N TRP A 164 -1.52 10.84 12.92
CA TRP A 164 -1.15 11.31 14.25
C TRP A 164 -1.39 10.27 15.34
N ASN A 165 -0.77 10.51 16.49
CA ASN A 165 -0.84 9.64 17.66
C ASN A 165 -1.21 10.45 18.91
N GLN A 166 -1.44 9.79 20.03
CA GLN A 166 -1.78 10.42 21.31
C GLN A 166 -0.70 10.27 22.38
N ASN A 167 0.37 9.52 22.12
CA ASN A 167 1.53 9.33 22.99
C ASN A 167 2.63 10.35 22.68
N TYR A 168 3.82 10.20 23.28
CA TYR A 168 4.97 11.05 22.97
C TYR A 168 5.43 10.83 21.50
N PRO A 169 5.76 11.94 20.76
CA PRO A 169 5.86 13.33 21.22
C PRO A 169 4.57 14.16 21.11
N TYR A 170 3.47 13.60 20.61
CA TYR A 170 2.19 14.31 20.41
C TYR A 170 1.55 14.84 21.71
N ASN A 171 1.89 14.25 22.85
CA ASN A 171 1.40 14.65 24.18
C ASN A 171 2.33 15.62 24.92
N SER A 172 3.41 16.09 24.34
CA SER A 172 4.46 16.86 25.04
C SER A 172 3.99 18.18 25.68
N GLN A 173 2.81 18.68 25.34
CA GLN A 173 2.18 19.84 25.96
C GLN A 173 1.08 19.45 26.97
N CYS A 174 0.76 18.18 27.11
CA CYS A 174 -0.20 17.67 28.10
C CYS A 174 0.42 17.66 29.51
N PRO A 175 -0.39 17.52 30.59
CA PRO A 175 0.11 17.47 31.96
C PRO A 175 1.23 16.46 32.17
N GLU A 176 2.22 16.84 32.98
CA GLU A 176 3.33 15.93 33.35
C GLU A 176 2.82 14.77 34.20
N ASP A 177 3.28 13.55 33.86
CA ASP A 177 3.04 12.32 34.61
C ASP A 177 4.18 11.32 34.33
N SER A 178 4.89 10.92 35.36
CA SER A 178 6.03 9.99 35.26
C SER A 178 5.64 8.57 34.82
N GLU A 179 4.36 8.22 34.89
CA GLU A 179 3.84 6.92 34.43
C GLU A 179 3.36 6.99 32.95
N GLY A 180 3.34 8.19 32.37
CA GLY A 180 2.87 8.41 31.02
C GLY A 180 4.00 8.41 29.97
N SER A 181 3.63 8.28 28.71
CA SER A 181 4.54 8.25 27.59
C SER A 181 5.33 9.56 27.48
N GLY A 182 6.66 9.49 27.47
CA GLY A 182 7.55 10.65 27.44
C GLY A 182 7.46 11.54 28.70
N GLY A 183 6.93 11.03 29.82
CA GLY A 183 6.75 11.79 31.06
C GLY A 183 5.51 12.69 31.08
N HIS A 184 4.55 12.45 30.19
CA HIS A 184 3.28 13.18 30.06
C HIS A 184 2.09 12.20 29.96
N VAL A 185 0.92 12.64 30.38
CA VAL A 185 -0.33 11.91 30.15
C VAL A 185 -0.63 11.80 28.65
N TYR A 186 -1.37 10.79 28.21
CA TYR A 186 -1.82 10.71 26.83
C TYR A 186 -2.66 11.92 26.44
N ALA A 187 -2.54 12.40 25.18
CA ALA A 187 -3.37 13.48 24.65
C ALA A 187 -4.86 13.08 24.62
N GLY A 188 -5.13 11.80 24.41
CA GLY A 188 -6.46 11.18 24.40
C GLY A 188 -7.04 11.06 22.99
N CYS A 189 -7.68 9.92 22.73
CA CYS A 189 -8.23 9.58 21.40
C CYS A 189 -9.26 10.61 20.89
N VAL A 190 -10.09 11.17 21.78
CA VAL A 190 -11.07 12.21 21.42
C VAL A 190 -10.40 13.47 20.88
N ALA A 191 -9.34 13.92 21.56
CA ALA A 191 -8.58 15.09 21.10
C ALA A 191 -7.85 14.81 19.79
N THR A 192 -7.28 13.62 19.63
CA THR A 192 -6.56 13.21 18.40
C THR A 192 -7.51 13.13 17.22
N ALA A 193 -8.67 12.48 17.36
CA ALA A 193 -9.67 12.38 16.29
C ALA A 193 -10.19 13.76 15.86
N MET A 194 -10.56 14.64 16.83
CA MET A 194 -10.96 16.02 16.55
C MET A 194 -9.86 16.78 15.78
N ALA A 195 -8.62 16.67 16.25
CA ALA A 195 -7.51 17.41 15.67
C ALA A 195 -7.21 16.95 14.23
N GLN A 196 -7.28 15.66 13.93
CA GLN A 196 -7.09 15.14 12.57
C GLN A 196 -8.19 15.64 11.61
N VAL A 197 -9.46 15.65 12.04
CA VAL A 197 -10.55 16.25 11.25
C VAL A 197 -10.30 17.75 11.01
N MET A 198 -9.83 18.49 12.02
CA MET A 198 -9.55 19.91 11.85
C MET A 198 -8.30 20.16 11.01
N LYS A 199 -7.28 19.30 11.08
CA LYS A 199 -6.09 19.34 10.22
C LYS A 199 -6.45 19.09 8.75
N PHE A 200 -7.48 18.28 8.47
CA PHE A 200 -7.99 18.11 7.10
C PHE A 200 -8.37 19.46 6.45
N TYR A 201 -8.85 20.43 7.24
CA TYR A 201 -9.22 21.77 6.76
C TYR A 201 -8.11 22.82 6.89
N ASP A 202 -7.05 22.55 7.64
CA ASP A 202 -6.09 23.58 8.11
C ASP A 202 -6.81 24.81 8.70
N TRP A 203 -7.76 24.57 9.61
CA TRP A 203 -8.63 25.56 10.21
C TRP A 203 -8.91 25.25 11.69
N PRO A 204 -9.10 26.25 12.57
CA PRO A 204 -9.03 27.70 12.33
C PRO A 204 -7.61 28.23 12.53
N ASP A 205 -7.26 29.33 11.87
CA ASP A 205 -6.00 30.05 12.18
C ASP A 205 -5.97 30.48 13.66
N ARG A 206 -7.10 30.93 14.19
CA ARG A 206 -7.38 31.19 15.61
C ARG A 206 -8.76 30.71 16.00
N GLY A 207 -8.86 30.18 17.20
CA GLY A 207 -10.14 29.82 17.78
C GLY A 207 -10.91 30.99 18.35
N THR A 208 -11.80 30.73 19.30
CA THR A 208 -12.66 31.74 19.96
C THR A 208 -12.65 31.56 21.47
N GLY A 209 -12.51 32.69 22.20
CA GLY A 209 -12.59 32.68 23.65
C GLY A 209 -11.47 31.95 24.36
N SER A 210 -11.75 31.54 25.60
CA SER A 210 -10.84 30.77 26.45
C SER A 210 -11.65 29.86 27.36
N TYR A 211 -11.02 28.77 27.80
CA TYR A 211 -11.63 27.83 28.72
C TYR A 211 -10.62 27.30 29.73
N SER A 212 -11.09 26.94 30.92
CA SER A 212 -10.28 26.38 31.99
C SER A 212 -11.09 25.38 32.78
N TYR A 213 -10.50 24.26 33.13
CA TYR A 213 -11.10 23.26 34.01
C TYR A 213 -10.03 22.60 34.87
N ASN A 214 -10.45 21.76 35.83
CA ASN A 214 -9.56 21.06 36.75
C ASN A 214 -9.74 19.54 36.57
N PRO A 215 -8.88 18.89 35.75
CA PRO A 215 -8.90 17.44 35.66
C PRO A 215 -8.51 16.78 36.99
N GLN A 216 -9.09 15.62 37.25
CA GLN A 216 -8.82 14.91 38.50
C GLN A 216 -7.35 14.45 38.58
N GLY A 217 -6.64 14.84 39.60
CA GLY A 217 -5.25 14.43 39.84
C GLY A 217 -4.20 15.39 39.25
N TYR A 218 -4.58 16.36 38.38
CA TYR A 218 -3.68 17.28 37.74
C TYR A 218 -4.02 18.73 38.06
N SER A 219 -3.09 19.65 37.75
CA SER A 219 -3.31 21.08 37.88
C SER A 219 -4.39 21.58 36.92
N GLN A 220 -4.92 22.81 37.18
CA GLN A 220 -5.85 23.44 36.26
C GLN A 220 -5.26 23.56 34.87
N GLN A 221 -6.01 23.10 33.87
CA GLN A 221 -5.67 23.26 32.48
C GLN A 221 -6.40 24.48 31.91
N THR A 222 -5.74 25.22 31.03
CA THR A 222 -6.27 26.46 30.45
C THR A 222 -5.84 26.59 29.00
N ALA A 223 -6.81 26.83 28.11
CA ALA A 223 -6.56 27.19 26.70
C ALA A 223 -7.15 28.57 26.42
N ASN A 224 -6.39 29.40 25.71
CA ASN A 224 -6.85 30.71 25.21
C ASN A 224 -6.98 30.63 23.69
N PHE A 225 -8.03 29.98 23.22
CA PHE A 225 -8.25 29.67 21.81
C PHE A 225 -8.25 30.95 20.94
N GLY A 226 -8.83 32.04 21.42
CA GLY A 226 -8.94 33.29 20.69
C GLY A 226 -7.65 34.09 20.57
N GLN A 227 -6.56 33.69 21.25
CA GLN A 227 -5.26 34.33 21.21
C GLN A 227 -4.14 33.39 20.75
N THR A 228 -4.46 32.13 20.47
CA THR A 228 -3.51 31.15 19.97
C THR A 228 -3.58 31.07 18.45
N ASP A 229 -2.46 31.28 17.80
CA ASP A 229 -2.28 31.02 16.38
C ASP A 229 -1.93 29.53 16.21
N TYR A 230 -2.76 28.80 15.47
CA TYR A 230 -2.63 27.36 15.28
C TYR A 230 -1.84 27.00 14.01
N HIS A 231 -0.76 27.50 13.76
CA HIS A 231 0.13 27.29 12.61
C HIS A 231 0.02 25.89 11.95
N PHE A 232 -1.09 25.58 11.31
CA PHE A 232 -1.31 24.31 10.64
C PHE A 232 -0.28 24.04 9.54
N ASP A 233 0.30 25.08 8.98
CA ASP A 233 1.40 25.01 8.02
C ASP A 233 2.71 24.46 8.61
N LEU A 234 2.84 24.46 9.94
CA LEU A 234 3.95 23.89 10.69
C LEU A 234 3.58 22.55 11.38
N MET A 235 2.41 22.02 11.09
CA MET A 235 1.97 20.73 11.60
C MET A 235 2.11 19.69 10.47
N PRO A 236 3.17 18.85 10.44
CA PRO A 236 3.33 17.80 9.45
C PRO A 236 2.21 16.74 9.58
N LEU A 237 2.05 15.94 8.54
CA LEU A 237 1.06 14.85 8.52
C LEU A 237 1.42 13.73 9.50
N GLU A 238 2.69 13.60 9.82
CA GLU A 238 3.28 12.66 10.77
C GLU A 238 4.42 13.34 11.53
N LEU A 239 4.62 12.97 12.80
CA LEU A 239 5.84 13.30 13.52
C LEU A 239 6.80 12.12 13.47
N ASP A 240 7.95 12.36 12.89
CA ASP A 240 9.03 11.40 12.74
C ASP A 240 10.36 11.97 13.23
N SER A 241 11.45 11.24 13.05
CA SER A 241 12.79 11.69 13.42
C SER A 241 13.28 12.89 12.61
N THR A 242 12.59 13.28 11.53
CA THR A 242 12.92 14.51 10.76
C THR A 242 12.24 15.75 11.32
N SER A 243 11.22 15.58 12.15
CA SER A 243 10.40 16.65 12.70
C SER A 243 11.23 17.55 13.61
N THR A 244 10.95 18.84 13.55
CA THR A 244 11.62 19.85 14.37
C THR A 244 10.94 20.02 15.72
N GLU A 245 11.61 20.68 16.68
CA GLU A 245 10.98 21.06 17.96
C GLU A 245 9.73 21.94 17.74
N GLU A 246 9.70 22.72 16.66
CA GLU A 246 8.57 23.57 16.30
C GLU A 246 7.39 22.74 15.80
N ASP A 247 7.63 21.72 14.98
CA ASP A 247 6.61 20.76 14.52
C ASP A 247 5.98 20.04 15.71
N TYR A 248 6.80 19.52 16.63
CA TYR A 248 6.32 18.90 17.88
C TYR A 248 5.46 19.85 18.71
N PHE A 249 5.91 21.08 18.87
CA PHE A 249 5.23 22.07 19.69
C PHE A 249 3.83 22.37 19.19
N TYR A 250 3.68 22.67 17.89
CA TYR A 250 2.38 23.07 17.34
C TYR A 250 1.36 21.94 17.34
N ILE A 251 1.75 20.74 16.98
CA ILE A 251 0.83 19.59 17.06
C ILE A 251 0.44 19.29 18.50
N ALA A 252 1.40 19.18 19.40
CA ALA A 252 1.13 18.87 20.81
C ALA A 252 0.29 19.96 21.48
N GLN A 253 0.53 21.25 21.18
CA GLN A 253 -0.30 22.36 21.67
C GLN A 253 -1.74 22.24 21.17
N PHE A 254 -1.90 21.90 19.90
CA PHE A 254 -3.23 21.77 19.30
C PHE A 254 -4.00 20.58 19.90
N LEU A 255 -3.36 19.42 20.05
CA LEU A 255 -3.95 18.25 20.71
C LEU A 255 -4.32 18.55 22.18
N HIS A 256 -3.44 19.22 22.92
CA HIS A 256 -3.72 19.64 24.29
C HIS A 256 -4.91 20.60 24.37
N HIS A 257 -5.02 21.56 23.44
CA HIS A 257 -6.17 22.47 23.37
C HIS A 257 -7.45 21.73 23.02
N CYS A 258 -7.42 20.76 22.12
CA CYS A 258 -8.54 19.88 21.86
C CYS A 258 -8.99 19.12 23.12
N GLY A 259 -8.03 18.58 23.88
CA GLY A 259 -8.31 17.93 25.14
C GLY A 259 -8.94 18.85 26.19
N ILE A 260 -8.45 20.10 26.31
CA ILE A 260 -9.05 21.10 27.19
C ILE A 260 -10.49 21.42 26.78
N ALA A 261 -10.75 21.51 25.48
CA ALA A 261 -12.06 21.88 24.94
C ALA A 261 -13.17 20.86 25.24
N VAL A 262 -12.80 19.61 25.56
CA VAL A 262 -13.71 18.49 25.87
C VAL A 262 -13.57 17.96 27.29
N ASP A 263 -13.06 18.76 28.22
CA ASP A 263 -12.85 18.38 29.64
C ASP A 263 -12.13 17.04 29.83
N MET A 264 -11.02 16.82 29.08
CA MET A 264 -10.27 15.57 29.06
C MET A 264 -9.92 15.09 30.47
N GLN A 265 -10.30 13.87 30.79
CA GLN A 265 -9.89 13.18 32.02
C GLN A 265 -8.52 12.54 31.78
N TYR A 266 -7.48 13.28 32.09
CA TYR A 266 -6.10 12.89 31.86
C TYR A 266 -5.62 11.75 32.76
N SER A 267 -4.78 10.86 32.20
CA SER A 267 -4.11 9.78 32.94
C SER A 267 -2.84 9.32 32.20
N GLY A 268 -1.81 8.89 32.93
CA GLY A 268 -0.60 8.29 32.38
C GLY A 268 -0.84 6.92 31.71
N SER A 269 -1.98 6.28 31.97
CA SER A 269 -2.34 4.98 31.35
C SER A 269 -3.41 5.07 30.27
N GLY A 270 -3.89 6.27 29.96
CA GLY A 270 -4.92 6.51 28.94
C GLY A 270 -5.85 7.66 29.34
N SER A 271 -6.06 8.63 28.46
CA SER A 271 -6.89 9.82 28.68
C SER A 271 -8.18 9.71 27.88
N GLY A 272 -9.32 10.10 28.46
CA GLY A 272 -10.62 9.99 27.81
C GLY A 272 -11.52 11.21 28.03
N ALA A 273 -12.46 11.45 27.12
CA ALA A 273 -13.50 12.47 27.19
C ALA A 273 -14.81 11.93 26.60
N TYR A 274 -15.91 12.64 26.86
CA TYR A 274 -17.19 12.27 26.28
C TYR A 274 -17.31 12.77 24.83
N SER A 275 -17.68 11.91 23.89
CA SER A 275 -17.88 12.27 22.49
C SER A 275 -19.00 13.30 22.30
N ASP A 276 -19.99 13.35 23.19
CA ASP A 276 -21.07 14.34 23.20
C ASP A 276 -20.57 15.78 23.40
N ASP A 277 -19.37 15.98 23.95
CA ASP A 277 -18.77 17.31 24.16
C ASP A 277 -18.08 17.84 22.89
N VAL A 278 -17.78 16.97 21.93
CA VAL A 278 -17.06 17.30 20.68
C VAL A 278 -17.81 18.35 19.85
N PRO A 279 -19.14 18.21 19.57
CA PRO A 279 -19.87 19.24 18.82
C PRO A 279 -19.86 20.60 19.49
N TYR A 280 -19.92 20.63 20.84
CA TYR A 280 -19.85 21.86 21.59
C TYR A 280 -18.46 22.51 21.44
N ALA A 281 -17.38 21.73 21.60
CA ALA A 281 -16.02 22.21 21.45
C ALA A 281 -15.74 22.78 20.07
N LEU A 282 -16.11 22.06 19.02
CA LEU A 282 -15.96 22.48 17.62
C LEU A 282 -16.66 23.80 17.33
N ARG A 283 -17.91 23.95 17.77
CA ARG A 283 -18.71 25.17 17.51
C ARG A 283 -18.26 26.37 18.32
N ASN A 284 -17.92 26.18 19.59
CA ASN A 284 -17.68 27.30 20.50
C ASN A 284 -16.22 27.75 20.57
N TYR A 285 -15.27 26.84 20.34
CA TYR A 285 -13.86 27.16 20.46
C TYR A 285 -13.13 27.15 19.12
N PHE A 286 -13.53 26.29 18.17
CA PHE A 286 -12.76 26.08 16.94
C PHE A 286 -13.44 26.61 15.67
N ARG A 287 -14.56 27.34 15.79
CA ARG A 287 -15.23 28.00 14.66
C ARG A 287 -15.69 27.03 13.55
N TYR A 288 -16.24 25.88 13.93
CA TYR A 288 -16.87 24.93 13.03
C TYR A 288 -18.39 24.95 13.17
N ASN A 289 -19.10 24.59 12.09
CA ASN A 289 -20.42 24.01 12.16
C ASN A 289 -20.28 22.49 12.16
N CYS A 290 -21.18 21.80 12.82
CA CYS A 290 -21.24 20.33 12.79
C CYS A 290 -22.61 19.89 13.29
N ASP A 291 -22.98 18.65 13.07
CA ASP A 291 -24.12 18.02 13.71
C ASP A 291 -23.87 17.79 15.21
N ASN A 292 -24.90 17.42 15.93
CA ASN A 292 -24.71 16.85 17.26
C ASN A 292 -24.18 15.44 17.13
N HIS A 293 -23.50 14.96 18.16
CA HIS A 293 -23.10 13.56 18.20
C HIS A 293 -24.33 12.65 18.14
N VAL A 294 -24.33 11.68 17.24
CA VAL A 294 -25.40 10.70 17.05
C VAL A 294 -24.87 9.36 17.51
N SER A 295 -25.54 8.71 18.46
CA SER A 295 -25.19 7.37 18.95
C SER A 295 -26.17 6.34 18.42
N ASN A 296 -25.67 5.16 18.10
CA ASN A 296 -26.46 3.98 17.76
C ASN A 296 -26.71 3.17 19.04
N ASP A 297 -27.50 3.70 19.97
CA ASP A 297 -27.79 3.04 21.23
C ASP A 297 -29.28 2.65 21.36
N GLU A 298 -29.52 1.52 22.01
CA GLU A 298 -30.86 0.99 22.29
C GLU A 298 -31.38 1.37 23.70
N TRP A 299 -30.72 2.30 24.40
CA TRP A 299 -30.93 2.55 25.84
C TRP A 299 -32.39 2.76 26.29
N TRP A 300 -33.27 3.22 25.38
CA TRP A 300 -34.68 3.52 25.72
C TRP A 300 -35.70 2.59 25.04
N GLY A 301 -35.29 1.45 24.45
CA GLY A 301 -36.18 0.50 23.79
C GLY A 301 -36.76 0.99 22.44
N TRP A 302 -36.17 2.02 21.87
CA TRP A 302 -36.29 2.37 20.47
C TRP A 302 -35.13 1.72 19.77
N GLY A 303 -35.41 0.73 18.93
CA GLY A 303 -34.37 -0.07 18.29
C GLY A 303 -33.29 0.80 17.62
N GLY A 304 -32.02 0.42 17.78
CA GLY A 304 -30.91 1.06 17.09
C GLY A 304 -31.05 0.97 15.57
N TYR A 305 -30.18 1.66 14.86
CA TYR A 305 -30.12 1.61 13.40
C TYR A 305 -29.58 0.27 12.92
N THR A 306 -30.07 -0.21 11.80
CA THR A 306 -29.44 -1.35 11.10
C THR A 306 -28.08 -0.96 10.53
N ASN A 307 -27.25 -1.95 10.18
CA ASN A 307 -25.95 -1.67 9.57
C ASN A 307 -26.08 -0.88 8.25
N GLU A 308 -27.13 -1.17 7.46
CA GLU A 308 -27.39 -0.46 6.22
C GLU A 308 -27.84 0.98 6.47
N GLU A 309 -28.72 1.21 7.46
CA GLU A 309 -29.14 2.56 7.85
C GLU A 309 -27.95 3.35 8.40
N TRP A 310 -27.13 2.72 9.26
CA TRP A 310 -25.94 3.36 9.82
C TRP A 310 -24.91 3.69 8.74
N ALA A 311 -24.64 2.77 7.80
CA ALA A 311 -23.78 3.01 6.66
C ALA A 311 -24.27 4.19 5.81
N GLN A 312 -25.58 4.28 5.56
CA GLN A 312 -26.16 5.40 4.83
C GLN A 312 -26.03 6.72 5.62
N MET A 313 -26.25 6.68 6.94
CA MET A 313 -26.08 7.86 7.78
C MET A 313 -24.65 8.40 7.80
N LEU A 314 -23.62 7.54 7.74
CA LEU A 314 -22.22 7.97 7.63
C LEU A 314 -21.96 8.66 6.28
N LYS A 315 -22.51 8.13 5.19
CA LYS A 315 -22.42 8.75 3.86
C LYS A 315 -23.11 10.10 3.84
N ASP A 316 -24.38 10.15 4.26
CA ASP A 316 -25.21 11.37 4.32
C ASP A 316 -24.64 12.37 5.34
N GLY A 317 -23.97 11.91 6.40
CA GLY A 317 -23.36 12.72 7.45
C GLY A 317 -22.11 13.48 7.03
N GLY A 318 -21.65 13.27 5.80
CA GLY A 318 -20.53 14.05 5.25
C GLY A 318 -19.66 13.31 4.23
N LEU A 319 -19.56 11.97 4.26
CA LEU A 319 -18.61 11.28 3.37
C LEU A 319 -18.94 11.52 1.89
N ASP A 320 -20.23 11.54 1.49
CA ASP A 320 -20.64 11.86 0.11
C ASP A 320 -20.30 13.30 -0.29
N GLU A 321 -20.11 14.18 0.68
CA GLU A 321 -19.68 15.57 0.49
C GLU A 321 -18.16 15.75 0.66
N LEU A 322 -17.41 14.66 0.77
CA LEU A 322 -15.96 14.63 1.02
C LEU A 322 -15.59 15.28 2.35
N ILE A 323 -16.41 15.09 3.37
CA ILE A 323 -16.23 15.60 4.74
C ILE A 323 -15.88 14.41 5.66
N PRO A 324 -14.72 14.39 6.31
CA PRO A 324 -14.38 13.35 7.28
C PRO A 324 -15.25 13.47 8.54
N LEU A 325 -15.55 12.34 9.15
CA LEU A 325 -16.37 12.25 10.35
C LEU A 325 -15.52 11.99 11.58
N TYR A 326 -15.83 12.67 12.69
CA TYR A 326 -15.43 12.17 14.00
C TYR A 326 -16.28 10.95 14.34
N TYR A 327 -15.67 9.83 14.69
CA TYR A 327 -16.34 8.57 15.01
C TYR A 327 -15.93 8.07 16.39
N SER A 328 -16.83 7.38 17.08
CA SER A 328 -16.56 6.78 18.36
C SER A 328 -17.22 5.41 18.50
N GLY A 329 -16.61 4.56 19.32
CA GLY A 329 -17.17 3.28 19.75
C GLY A 329 -16.96 3.08 21.25
N GLN A 330 -17.85 2.33 21.89
CA GLN A 330 -17.75 2.00 23.30
C GLN A 330 -18.10 0.53 23.53
N ASP A 331 -17.43 -0.13 24.47
CA ASP A 331 -17.73 -1.52 24.82
C ASP A 331 -19.03 -1.62 25.64
N ASP A 332 -19.70 -2.77 25.56
CA ASP A 332 -20.96 -3.04 26.25
C ASP A 332 -20.84 -2.97 27.79
N ASN A 333 -19.64 -3.02 28.32
CA ASN A 333 -19.36 -3.03 29.75
C ASN A 333 -19.02 -1.65 30.30
N TRP A 334 -18.97 -0.61 29.44
CA TRP A 334 -18.55 0.76 29.79
C TRP A 334 -17.14 0.82 30.38
N GLN A 335 -16.29 -0.16 30.03
CA GLN A 335 -14.94 -0.27 30.56
C GLN A 335 -13.90 0.42 29.64
N GLY A 336 -14.25 0.63 28.37
CA GLY A 336 -13.41 1.30 27.40
C GLY A 336 -14.24 1.90 26.26
N GLY A 337 -13.77 3.02 25.74
CA GLY A 337 -14.34 3.68 24.55
C GLY A 337 -13.20 4.30 23.79
N HIS A 338 -13.32 4.33 22.45
CA HIS A 338 -12.32 4.90 21.56
C HIS A 338 -12.97 5.88 20.59
N ALA A 339 -12.24 6.94 20.30
CA ALA A 339 -12.57 7.89 19.26
C ALA A 339 -11.52 7.84 18.14
N PHE A 340 -11.97 7.94 16.91
CA PHE A 340 -11.14 7.85 15.71
C PHE A 340 -11.82 8.59 14.55
N VAL A 341 -11.22 8.60 13.39
CA VAL A 341 -11.77 9.26 12.20
C VAL A 341 -12.34 8.21 11.26
N CYS A 342 -13.54 8.48 10.73
CA CYS A 342 -14.09 7.76 9.58
C CYS A 342 -14.03 8.71 8.39
N ASP A 343 -13.21 8.38 7.38
CA ASP A 343 -12.85 9.33 6.34
C ASP A 343 -12.89 8.75 4.92
N GLY A 344 -13.59 7.66 4.74
CA GLY A 344 -13.80 7.10 3.41
C GLY A 344 -14.71 5.89 3.42
N TYR A 345 -15.13 5.47 2.23
CA TYR A 345 -15.82 4.19 2.01
C TYR A 345 -15.54 3.66 0.60
N ASP A 346 -15.61 2.33 0.45
CA ASP A 346 -15.49 1.66 -0.83
C ASP A 346 -16.86 1.30 -1.44
N GLU A 347 -16.84 0.76 -2.65
CA GLU A 347 -18.06 0.34 -3.38
C GLU A 347 -18.82 -0.84 -2.75
N ASN A 348 -18.29 -1.43 -1.68
CA ASN A 348 -18.86 -2.56 -0.95
C ASN A 348 -19.31 -2.16 0.47
N ASP A 349 -19.33 -0.87 0.78
CA ASP A 349 -19.62 -0.31 2.10
C ASP A 349 -18.63 -0.76 3.19
N TYR A 350 -17.35 -0.87 2.83
CA TYR A 350 -16.26 -0.90 3.78
C TYR A 350 -15.81 0.53 4.02
N PHE A 351 -15.85 0.97 5.27
CA PHE A 351 -15.47 2.31 5.69
C PHE A 351 -14.02 2.35 6.12
N HIS A 352 -13.31 3.38 5.72
CA HIS A 352 -11.95 3.62 6.16
C HIS A 352 -11.92 4.30 7.51
N PHE A 353 -11.12 3.75 8.42
CA PHE A 353 -10.92 4.26 9.77
C PHE A 353 -9.45 4.56 10.00
N ASN A 354 -9.18 5.80 10.45
CA ASN A 354 -7.90 6.24 10.95
C ASN A 354 -7.98 6.25 12.49
N TRP A 355 -7.26 5.33 13.11
CA TRP A 355 -7.38 5.07 14.55
C TRP A 355 -6.66 6.10 15.43
N GLY A 356 -5.82 6.98 14.87
CA GLY A 356 -5.01 7.94 15.62
C GLY A 356 -3.85 7.30 16.38
N TRP A 357 -3.18 6.31 15.74
CA TRP A 357 -2.06 5.53 16.27
C TRP A 357 -0.90 5.45 15.28
N SER A 358 -0.46 6.59 14.73
CA SER A 358 0.61 6.69 13.72
C SER A 358 0.34 5.85 12.46
N GLY A 359 -0.92 5.81 12.00
CA GLY A 359 -1.33 5.02 10.82
C GLY A 359 -1.40 3.52 11.06
N ARG A 360 -1.04 3.05 12.25
CA ARG A 360 -1.04 1.63 12.60
C ARG A 360 -2.45 1.08 12.52
N ASP A 361 -2.57 -0.05 11.82
CA ASP A 361 -3.82 -0.78 11.62
C ASP A 361 -4.94 0.02 10.95
N ASP A 362 -4.66 1.18 10.35
CA ASP A 362 -5.64 1.93 9.57
C ASP A 362 -6.20 1.01 8.49
N ALA A 363 -7.52 0.86 8.48
CA ALA A 363 -8.15 -0.22 7.72
C ALA A 363 -9.53 0.13 7.19
N TRP A 364 -9.94 -0.61 6.17
CA TRP A 364 -11.28 -0.67 5.64
C TRP A 364 -12.06 -1.78 6.34
N CYS A 365 -13.13 -1.42 7.04
CA CYS A 365 -13.96 -2.35 7.80
C CYS A 365 -15.43 -2.18 7.43
N PRO A 366 -16.23 -3.26 7.38
CA PRO A 366 -17.69 -3.14 7.34
C PRO A 366 -18.20 -2.64 8.70
N ILE A 367 -19.38 -2.06 8.75
CA ILE A 367 -20.01 -1.60 10.00
C ILE A 367 -20.23 -2.77 10.97
N GLY A 368 -20.47 -3.97 10.48
CA GLY A 368 -20.57 -5.20 11.28
C GLY A 368 -20.37 -6.43 10.43
N ALA A 369 -20.00 -7.52 11.07
CA ALA A 369 -19.80 -8.81 10.40
C ALA A 369 -21.11 -9.52 10.05
N LEU A 370 -22.24 -9.10 10.67
CA LEU A 370 -23.57 -9.63 10.46
C LEU A 370 -24.45 -8.64 9.70
N ASN A 371 -25.03 -9.06 8.57
CA ASN A 371 -26.13 -8.35 7.94
C ASN A 371 -27.45 -8.86 8.54
N THR A 372 -27.86 -8.27 9.65
CA THR A 372 -29.14 -8.62 10.28
C THR A 372 -29.83 -7.38 10.83
N THR A 373 -31.11 -7.25 10.49
CA THR A 373 -32.00 -6.20 11.03
C THR A 373 -32.44 -6.45 12.49
N LYS A 374 -32.01 -7.57 13.07
CA LYS A 374 -32.56 -8.06 14.34
C LYS A 374 -31.59 -7.97 15.51
N TYR A 375 -30.30 -7.84 15.26
CA TYR A 375 -29.27 -7.82 16.27
C TYR A 375 -28.18 -6.83 15.87
N ALA A 376 -28.18 -5.64 16.45
CA ALA A 376 -27.15 -4.63 16.25
C ALA A 376 -26.11 -4.77 17.36
N PHE A 377 -24.91 -5.21 17.02
CA PHE A 377 -23.76 -5.23 17.91
C PHE A 377 -23.02 -3.87 17.91
N ASN A 378 -23.51 -2.92 17.10
CA ASN A 378 -22.98 -1.55 16.99
C ASN A 378 -23.72 -0.56 17.88
N THR A 379 -24.32 -1.02 18.96
CA THR A 379 -25.24 -0.23 19.80
C THR A 379 -24.57 0.92 20.55
N MET A 380 -23.23 1.00 20.54
CA MET A 380 -22.45 2.04 21.20
C MET A 380 -21.58 2.85 20.24
N ASN A 381 -21.75 2.65 18.93
CA ASN A 381 -21.06 3.45 17.95
C ASN A 381 -21.74 4.82 17.83
N GLY A 382 -20.94 5.85 17.58
CA GLY A 382 -21.45 7.19 17.39
C GLY A 382 -20.60 7.97 16.40
N PHE A 383 -21.16 9.04 15.82
CA PHE A 383 -20.40 9.94 14.98
C PHE A 383 -20.90 11.38 15.08
N THR A 384 -20.02 12.32 14.78
CA THR A 384 -20.34 13.72 14.52
C THR A 384 -20.04 13.99 13.07
N GLY A 385 -21.05 14.41 12.33
CA GLY A 385 -20.99 14.70 10.89
C GLY A 385 -21.03 16.16 10.55
N HIS A 386 -20.97 16.47 9.25
CA HIS A 386 -21.01 17.81 8.66
C HIS A 386 -20.09 18.81 9.36
N ILE A 387 -18.90 18.31 9.77
CA ILE A 387 -17.88 19.14 10.43
C ILE A 387 -17.23 20.02 9.37
N VAL A 388 -17.67 21.26 9.27
CA VAL A 388 -17.19 22.22 8.27
C VAL A 388 -16.82 23.56 8.93
N PRO A 389 -15.78 24.27 8.45
CA PRO A 389 -15.44 25.59 8.94
C PRO A 389 -16.64 26.55 8.90
N ASN A 390 -16.97 27.15 10.05
CA ASN A 390 -18.07 28.12 10.16
C ASN A 390 -17.58 29.51 9.80
N SER A 391 -17.26 29.74 8.55
CA SER A 391 -16.82 31.02 8.04
C SER A 391 -17.11 31.14 6.54
N PRO A 392 -17.89 32.15 6.11
CA PRO A 392 -17.99 32.48 4.70
C PRO A 392 -16.63 32.81 4.06
N GLU A 393 -15.70 33.33 4.83
CA GLU A 393 -14.34 33.61 4.39
C GLU A 393 -13.63 32.32 3.97
N TYR A 394 -13.76 31.24 4.77
CA TYR A 394 -13.16 29.96 4.42
C TYR A 394 -13.72 29.42 3.10
N GLN A 395 -15.02 29.42 2.92
CA GLN A 395 -15.69 28.88 1.72
C GLN A 395 -15.38 29.68 0.44
N ASN A 396 -15.03 30.94 0.58
CA ASN A 396 -14.65 31.79 -0.54
C ASN A 396 -13.13 31.78 -0.83
N ARG A 397 -12.33 31.02 -0.06
CA ARG A 397 -10.89 30.80 -0.35
C ARG A 397 -10.73 30.05 -1.69
N PRO A 398 -9.59 30.20 -2.36
CA PRO A 398 -9.30 29.41 -3.56
C PRO A 398 -9.26 27.90 -3.25
N GLU A 399 -9.69 27.08 -4.22
CA GLU A 399 -9.34 25.66 -4.23
C GLU A 399 -7.83 25.46 -4.20
N ASN A 400 -7.38 24.22 -3.92
CA ASN A 400 -5.96 23.93 -3.83
C ASN A 400 -5.26 24.01 -5.19
N ILE A 401 -3.99 24.32 -5.15
CA ILE A 401 -3.06 24.11 -6.25
C ILE A 401 -3.02 22.62 -6.57
N THR A 402 -3.06 22.26 -7.85
CA THR A 402 -2.94 20.87 -8.31
C THR A 402 -1.66 20.65 -9.11
N ASP A 403 -1.30 19.38 -9.32
CA ASP A 403 -0.15 18.95 -10.12
C ASP A 403 1.18 19.59 -9.69
N PHE A 404 1.31 19.92 -8.39
CA PHE A 404 2.54 20.55 -7.89
C PHE A 404 3.67 19.53 -7.80
N ILE A 405 4.68 19.73 -8.63
CA ILE A 405 5.92 18.96 -8.67
C ILE A 405 7.12 19.90 -8.77
N VAL A 406 8.26 19.47 -8.24
CA VAL A 406 9.53 20.17 -8.41
C VAL A 406 10.53 19.22 -9.05
N SER A 407 11.13 19.62 -10.14
CA SER A 407 12.13 18.85 -10.86
C SER A 407 13.48 19.56 -10.88
N GLU A 408 14.54 18.81 -10.65
CA GLU A 408 15.91 19.34 -10.75
C GLU A 408 16.29 19.52 -12.22
N ASN A 409 16.85 20.69 -12.57
CA ASN A 409 17.39 20.96 -13.91
C ASN A 409 18.89 20.67 -13.96
N ASP A 410 19.59 21.08 -12.87
CA ASP A 410 20.99 20.86 -12.65
C ASP A 410 21.31 21.02 -11.14
N ALA A 411 22.57 20.87 -10.75
CA ALA A 411 23.02 20.96 -9.35
C ALA A 411 22.77 22.33 -8.65
N GLN A 412 22.20 23.32 -9.33
CA GLN A 412 21.97 24.67 -8.82
C GLN A 412 20.63 25.26 -9.22
N SER A 413 19.76 24.50 -9.85
CA SER A 413 18.46 25.00 -10.29
C SER A 413 17.38 23.91 -10.31
N VAL A 414 16.16 24.33 -10.00
CA VAL A 414 14.96 23.49 -10.05
C VAL A 414 13.86 24.21 -10.82
N THR A 415 12.93 23.45 -11.37
CA THR A 415 11.69 23.97 -11.95
C THR A 415 10.49 23.50 -11.14
N LEU A 416 9.69 24.45 -10.70
CA LEU A 416 8.39 24.21 -10.08
C LEU A 416 7.32 24.21 -11.16
N HIS A 417 6.45 23.20 -11.16
CA HIS A 417 5.29 23.10 -12.05
C HIS A 417 4.03 22.93 -11.21
N TRP A 418 2.94 23.59 -11.60
CA TRP A 418 1.62 23.45 -10.95
C TRP A 418 0.50 23.90 -11.86
N THR A 419 -0.73 23.59 -11.47
CA THR A 419 -1.95 24.09 -12.09
C THR A 419 -2.70 24.99 -11.12
N ASN A 420 -3.02 26.20 -11.55
CA ASN A 420 -3.78 27.19 -10.76
C ASN A 420 -5.22 26.72 -10.55
N PRO A 421 -5.85 27.02 -9.39
CA PRO A 421 -7.26 26.74 -9.17
C PRO A 421 -8.16 27.55 -10.11
N SER A 422 -9.36 27.03 -10.38
CA SER A 422 -10.38 27.69 -11.18
C SER A 422 -11.51 28.27 -10.34
N ASN A 423 -11.75 27.68 -9.16
CA ASN A 423 -12.90 27.99 -8.33
C ASN A 423 -12.47 28.29 -6.89
N THR A 424 -13.41 28.81 -6.14
CA THR A 424 -13.35 28.85 -4.67
C THR A 424 -13.82 27.52 -4.09
N LEU A 425 -13.60 27.29 -2.80
CA LEU A 425 -14.00 26.05 -2.13
C LEU A 425 -15.52 25.79 -2.19
N ASN A 426 -16.36 26.83 -2.38
CA ASN A 426 -17.81 26.67 -2.59
C ASN A 426 -18.21 26.40 -4.05
N GLY A 427 -17.24 26.29 -4.97
CA GLY A 427 -17.46 26.02 -6.39
C GLY A 427 -17.78 27.26 -7.24
N ASP A 428 -17.77 28.46 -6.68
CA ASP A 428 -17.90 29.70 -7.47
C ASP A 428 -16.61 29.98 -8.25
N PRO A 429 -16.69 30.53 -9.47
CA PRO A 429 -15.52 30.92 -10.22
C PRO A 429 -14.61 31.85 -9.41
N LEU A 430 -13.34 31.52 -9.36
CA LEU A 430 -12.34 32.32 -8.66
C LEU A 430 -12.17 33.68 -9.38
N GLY A 431 -12.31 34.77 -8.64
CA GLY A 431 -12.11 36.12 -9.16
C GLY A 431 -10.62 36.44 -9.34
N THR A 432 -10.22 37.63 -8.93
CA THR A 432 -8.80 37.99 -8.84
C THR A 432 -8.15 37.25 -7.68
N PHE A 433 -7.00 36.67 -7.94
CA PHE A 433 -6.19 35.97 -6.94
C PHE A 433 -4.71 36.08 -7.30
N THR A 434 -3.85 35.85 -6.32
CA THR A 434 -2.40 35.83 -6.47
C THR A 434 -1.88 34.42 -6.25
N ILE A 435 -0.91 33.99 -7.04
CA ILE A 435 -0.13 32.79 -6.80
C ILE A 435 1.16 33.19 -6.12
N ILE A 436 1.50 32.47 -5.03
CA ILE A 436 2.71 32.74 -4.25
C ILE A 436 3.46 31.40 -4.08
N ALA A 437 4.74 31.41 -4.46
CA ALA A 437 5.62 30.28 -4.23
C ALA A 437 6.66 30.60 -3.16
N TYR A 438 6.93 29.63 -2.31
CA TYR A 438 7.88 29.74 -1.19
C TYR A 438 8.97 28.68 -1.34
N ARG A 439 10.17 29.05 -0.87
CA ARG A 439 11.29 28.13 -0.62
C ARG A 439 11.69 28.26 0.85
N ASN A 440 11.65 27.16 1.59
CA ASN A 440 11.94 27.14 3.03
C ASN A 440 11.14 28.22 3.81
N ASN A 441 9.84 28.37 3.49
CA ASN A 441 8.91 29.38 3.99
C ASN A 441 9.23 30.86 3.61
N GLU A 442 10.25 31.12 2.79
CA GLU A 442 10.52 32.45 2.24
C GLU A 442 9.86 32.60 0.87
N GLU A 443 9.13 33.68 0.65
CA GLU A 443 8.54 34.00 -0.66
C GLU A 443 9.63 34.22 -1.70
N ILE A 444 9.55 33.43 -2.81
CA ILE A 444 10.50 33.51 -3.93
C ILE A 444 9.84 33.98 -5.22
N PHE A 445 8.51 33.88 -5.32
CA PHE A 445 7.77 34.27 -6.49
C PHE A 445 6.34 34.66 -6.13
N SER A 446 5.82 35.68 -6.78
CA SER A 446 4.42 36.08 -6.66
C SER A 446 3.93 36.66 -7.98
N THR A 447 2.72 36.31 -8.39
CA THR A 447 2.11 36.83 -9.62
C THR A 447 0.58 36.78 -9.54
N ASP A 448 -0.10 37.61 -10.34
CA ASP A 448 -1.53 37.49 -10.54
C ASP A 448 -1.86 36.12 -11.14
N GLY A 449 -2.88 35.44 -10.60
CA GLY A 449 -3.31 34.12 -11.02
C GLY A 449 -4.25 34.17 -12.23
N GLU A 450 -4.08 33.22 -13.14
CA GLU A 450 -5.02 32.94 -14.23
C GLU A 450 -5.68 31.58 -13.96
N MET A 451 -7.02 31.53 -13.95
CA MET A 451 -7.79 30.35 -13.57
C MET A 451 -7.47 29.14 -14.44
N GLY A 452 -7.16 27.99 -13.80
CA GLY A 452 -6.87 26.72 -14.47
C GLY A 452 -5.62 26.71 -15.34
N PHE A 453 -4.77 27.74 -15.25
CA PHE A 453 -3.55 27.82 -16.05
C PHE A 453 -2.44 26.99 -15.44
N ALA A 454 -1.74 26.21 -16.30
CA ALA A 454 -0.54 25.51 -15.89
C ALA A 454 0.64 26.49 -15.83
N MET A 455 1.29 26.56 -14.67
CA MET A 455 2.39 27.48 -14.38
C MET A 455 3.72 26.74 -14.30
N GLU A 456 4.78 27.49 -14.57
CA GLU A 456 6.16 27.05 -14.43
C GLU A 456 6.99 28.20 -13.85
N PHE A 457 7.82 27.89 -12.84
CA PHE A 457 8.78 28.83 -12.28
C PHE A 457 10.13 28.15 -12.07
N VAL A 458 11.21 28.81 -12.49
CA VAL A 458 12.58 28.29 -12.35
C VAL A 458 13.29 29.03 -11.23
N ASP A 459 13.69 28.30 -10.20
CA ASP A 459 14.51 28.79 -9.11
C ASP A 459 15.99 28.44 -9.38
N ASN A 460 16.83 29.47 -9.44
CA ASN A 460 18.22 29.33 -9.88
C ASN A 460 19.19 29.81 -8.79
N ASN A 461 20.48 29.49 -8.97
CA ASN A 461 21.58 29.86 -8.08
C ASN A 461 21.42 29.26 -6.67
N LEU A 462 20.88 28.09 -6.59
CA LEU A 462 20.77 27.33 -5.36
C LEU A 462 22.16 26.86 -4.93
N THR A 463 22.38 26.80 -3.64
CA THR A 463 23.51 26.08 -3.04
C THR A 463 23.12 24.65 -2.78
N PRO A 464 24.07 23.71 -2.66
CA PRO A 464 23.70 22.35 -2.25
C PRO A 464 22.92 22.36 -0.95
N GLY A 465 21.82 21.59 -0.88
CA GLY A 465 20.97 21.50 0.31
C GLY A 465 19.60 20.90 0.05
N LEU A 466 18.89 20.60 1.12
CA LEU A 466 17.50 20.15 1.11
C LEU A 466 16.59 21.38 1.13
N TYR A 467 15.73 21.49 0.14
CA TYR A 467 14.78 22.59 -0.01
C TYR A 467 13.36 22.11 0.10
N LYS A 468 12.55 22.81 0.87
CA LYS A 468 11.10 22.60 0.95
C LYS A 468 10.41 23.72 0.17
N TYR A 469 9.77 23.36 -0.93
CA TYR A 469 8.97 24.28 -1.74
C TYR A 469 7.49 24.16 -1.37
N SER A 470 6.78 25.29 -1.45
CA SER A 470 5.32 25.29 -1.39
C SER A 470 4.73 26.35 -2.31
N VAL A 471 3.51 26.10 -2.79
CA VAL A 471 2.75 27.04 -3.62
C VAL A 471 1.35 27.17 -3.07
N ILE A 472 0.83 28.40 -3.05
CA ILE A 472 -0.55 28.73 -2.64
C ILE A 472 -1.19 29.66 -3.65
N ALA A 473 -2.52 29.67 -3.64
CA ALA A 473 -3.33 30.74 -4.22
C ALA A 473 -3.94 31.58 -3.09
N GLU A 474 -3.94 32.90 -3.24
CA GLU A 474 -4.49 33.88 -2.28
C GLU A 474 -5.52 34.76 -2.95
N ASN A 475 -6.67 34.98 -2.29
CA ASN A 475 -7.66 36.00 -2.65
C ASN A 475 -8.03 36.82 -1.42
N GLU A 476 -9.03 37.73 -1.54
CA GLU A 476 -9.52 38.54 -0.42
C GLU A 476 -10.05 37.74 0.77
N ALA A 477 -10.44 36.48 0.56
CA ALA A 477 -10.97 35.59 1.59
C ALA A 477 -9.87 34.77 2.30
N GLY A 478 -8.64 34.75 1.78
CA GLY A 478 -7.48 34.07 2.36
C GLY A 478 -6.80 33.11 1.38
N PHE A 479 -6.08 32.14 1.93
CA PHE A 479 -5.20 31.24 1.19
C PHE A 479 -5.85 29.90 0.91
N SER A 480 -5.48 29.27 -0.22
CA SER A 480 -5.65 27.83 -0.43
C SER A 480 -4.79 27.05 0.57
N LYS A 481 -4.98 25.73 0.66
CA LYS A 481 -3.98 24.88 1.34
C LYS A 481 -2.63 24.98 0.63
N LYS A 482 -1.56 24.89 1.40
CA LYS A 482 -0.20 24.80 0.85
C LYS A 482 0.01 23.41 0.21
N SER A 483 0.44 23.40 -1.04
CA SER A 483 0.98 22.18 -1.67
C SER A 483 2.49 22.18 -1.43
N TYR A 484 3.05 21.09 -0.91
CA TYR A 484 4.46 20.97 -0.54
C TYR A 484 5.21 19.98 -1.42
N PHE A 485 6.49 20.27 -1.64
CA PHE A 485 7.43 19.36 -2.28
C PHE A 485 8.83 19.58 -1.71
N SER A 486 9.51 18.49 -1.31
CA SER A 486 10.90 18.56 -0.82
C SER A 486 11.85 17.96 -1.84
N ILE A 487 12.98 18.62 -2.08
CA ILE A 487 13.98 18.18 -3.05
C ILE A 487 15.39 18.47 -2.55
N LEU A 488 16.28 17.49 -2.68
CA LEU A 488 17.71 17.66 -2.43
C LEU A 488 18.37 18.17 -3.71
N VAL A 489 19.00 19.35 -3.65
CA VAL A 489 19.67 20.02 -4.77
C VAL A 489 21.18 19.97 -4.57
N GLY A 490 21.91 19.70 -5.63
CA GLY A 490 23.37 19.63 -5.63
C GLY A 490 23.89 18.39 -6.38
N GLU A 491 25.20 18.31 -6.56
CA GLU A 491 25.81 17.07 -7.06
C GLU A 491 25.60 15.97 -6.05
N LYS A 492 25.18 14.78 -6.52
CA LYS A 492 24.79 13.66 -5.67
C LYS A 492 25.44 12.37 -6.11
N CYS A 493 25.69 11.51 -5.15
CA CYS A 493 26.17 10.14 -5.36
C CYS A 493 25.31 9.17 -4.56
N GLY A 494 25.03 8.01 -5.12
CA GLY A 494 24.21 6.99 -4.47
C GLY A 494 24.96 6.31 -3.32
N LEU A 495 24.24 6.09 -2.22
CA LEU A 495 24.62 5.15 -1.16
C LEU A 495 23.48 4.15 -0.98
N THR A 496 23.83 2.95 -0.54
CA THR A 496 22.86 1.89 -0.26
C THR A 496 22.84 1.60 1.23
N PHE A 497 21.66 1.61 1.82
CA PHE A 497 21.40 1.28 3.21
C PHE A 497 20.64 -0.04 3.26
N VAL A 498 21.18 -1.03 3.94
CA VAL A 498 20.47 -2.27 4.25
C VAL A 498 20.11 -2.22 5.71
N LEU A 499 18.85 -2.06 6.01
CA LEU A 499 18.28 -1.91 7.34
C LEU A 499 17.72 -3.24 7.81
N GLN A 500 17.86 -3.56 9.09
CA GLN A 500 17.35 -4.78 9.69
C GLN A 500 16.71 -4.48 11.04
N ASP A 501 15.66 -5.21 11.36
CA ASP A 501 14.94 -5.16 12.63
C ASP A 501 14.58 -6.59 13.07
N GLU A 502 15.13 -7.04 14.20
CA GLU A 502 14.87 -8.40 14.70
C GLU A 502 13.41 -8.57 15.18
N GLY A 503 12.78 -7.50 15.65
CA GLY A 503 11.39 -7.50 16.11
C GLY A 503 10.36 -7.49 14.97
N GLY A 504 10.74 -7.03 13.79
CA GLY A 504 9.87 -6.92 12.62
C GLY A 504 8.77 -5.86 12.74
N ASN A 505 8.91 -4.95 13.69
CA ASN A 505 7.92 -3.91 14.01
C ASN A 505 8.43 -2.48 13.72
N GLY A 506 9.54 -2.39 12.98
CA GLY A 506 10.23 -1.15 12.63
C GLY A 506 11.08 -0.57 13.78
N TRP A 507 11.87 0.41 13.46
CA TRP A 507 12.85 1.01 14.36
C TRP A 507 12.26 1.96 15.42
N LYS A 508 10.94 2.06 15.53
CA LYS A 508 10.20 2.84 16.54
C LYS A 508 10.71 4.27 16.75
N GLY A 509 11.01 4.93 15.64
CA GLY A 509 11.52 6.30 15.64
C GLY A 509 13.05 6.41 15.71
N ALA A 510 13.77 5.31 15.89
CA ALA A 510 15.21 5.32 15.69
C ALA A 510 15.54 5.53 14.21
N ALA A 511 16.60 6.27 13.93
CA ALA A 511 16.96 6.60 12.55
C ALA A 511 18.42 7.04 12.42
N ILE A 512 18.92 6.94 11.19
CA ILE A 512 20.20 7.52 10.77
C ILE A 512 19.91 8.89 10.18
N SER A 513 20.33 9.97 10.84
CA SER A 513 20.37 11.29 10.23
C SER A 513 21.66 11.49 9.44
N VAL A 514 21.57 12.07 8.26
CA VAL A 514 22.74 12.42 7.44
C VAL A 514 22.83 13.93 7.32
N THR A 515 23.97 14.51 7.75
CA THR A 515 24.27 15.92 7.54
C THR A 515 25.39 16.09 6.52
N SER A 516 25.37 17.20 5.78
CA SER A 516 26.34 17.47 4.71
C SER A 516 27.09 18.77 4.96
N GLU A 517 28.43 18.74 4.87
CA GLU A 517 29.25 19.94 4.89
C GLU A 517 29.00 20.83 3.66
N ALA A 518 28.68 20.23 2.50
CA ALA A 518 28.33 20.99 1.29
C ALA A 518 27.03 21.79 1.46
N ALA A 519 26.17 21.43 2.40
CA ALA A 519 24.95 22.11 2.78
C ALA A 519 25.06 22.80 4.13
N ASP A 520 26.25 23.33 4.47
CA ASP A 520 26.52 24.06 5.73
C ASP A 520 26.13 23.26 7.01
N GLY A 521 26.25 21.94 6.97
CA GLY A 521 25.89 21.05 8.08
C GLY A 521 24.40 20.75 8.19
N GLN A 522 23.60 21.15 7.21
CA GLN A 522 22.18 20.82 7.16
C GLN A 522 21.97 19.31 7.15
N ARG A 523 20.94 18.85 7.86
CA ARG A 523 20.42 17.48 7.75
C ARG A 523 19.72 17.33 6.40
N ILE A 524 20.25 16.45 5.56
CA ILE A 524 19.82 16.25 4.17
C ILE A 524 19.03 14.96 3.96
N ALA A 525 19.12 14.04 4.90
CA ALA A 525 18.37 12.79 4.87
C ALA A 525 18.14 12.24 6.27
N VAL A 526 17.10 11.47 6.41
CA VAL A 526 16.83 10.60 7.55
C VAL A 526 16.42 9.25 7.02
N ILE A 527 17.02 8.20 7.55
CA ILE A 527 16.86 6.83 7.09
C ILE A 527 16.47 5.97 8.29
N GLY A 528 15.35 5.30 8.22
CA GLY A 528 14.83 4.43 9.25
C GLY A 528 13.86 3.41 8.68
N MET A 529 13.43 2.48 9.50
CA MET A 529 12.45 1.45 9.17
C MET A 529 11.15 1.69 9.92
N ASN A 530 10.03 1.77 9.21
CA ASN A 530 8.71 1.90 9.83
C ASN A 530 8.13 0.54 10.22
N GLU A 531 8.47 -0.52 9.47
CA GLU A 531 7.97 -1.88 9.68
C GLU A 531 8.81 -2.93 8.93
N GLY A 532 8.62 -4.20 9.25
CA GLY A 532 9.30 -5.32 8.59
C GLY A 532 10.65 -5.66 9.22
N THR A 533 11.24 -6.78 8.80
CA THR A 533 12.52 -7.30 9.35
C THR A 533 13.74 -6.88 8.55
N MET A 534 13.57 -6.37 7.34
CA MET A 534 14.66 -5.90 6.48
C MET A 534 14.13 -4.97 5.39
N ASP A 535 14.87 -3.90 5.12
CA ASP A 535 14.65 -2.99 3.99
C ASP A 535 15.97 -2.64 3.33
N THR A 536 15.93 -2.27 2.04
CA THR A 536 17.12 -1.82 1.30
C THR A 536 16.77 -0.52 0.58
N ILE A 537 17.41 0.55 1.00
CA ILE A 537 17.17 1.90 0.50
C ILE A 537 18.39 2.37 -0.30
N GLU A 538 18.21 2.63 -1.58
CA GLU A 538 19.19 3.31 -2.41
C GLU A 538 18.85 4.80 -2.43
N MET A 539 19.78 5.63 -1.96
CA MET A 539 19.54 7.06 -1.80
C MET A 539 20.67 7.90 -2.39
N PRO A 540 20.35 8.84 -3.30
CA PRO A 540 21.32 9.82 -3.77
C PRO A 540 21.52 10.90 -2.70
N LEU A 541 22.76 11.01 -2.18
CA LEU A 541 23.16 12.02 -1.20
C LEU A 541 24.21 12.96 -1.80
N LEU A 542 24.31 14.18 -1.25
CA LEU A 542 25.24 15.20 -1.74
C LEU A 542 26.68 14.69 -1.76
N THR A 543 27.44 15.18 -2.74
CA THR A 543 28.89 14.99 -2.77
C THR A 543 29.57 15.78 -1.65
N GLY A 544 30.76 15.32 -1.24
CA GLY A 544 31.57 15.90 -0.16
C GLY A 544 31.40 15.16 1.16
N ASN A 545 31.83 15.80 2.25
CA ASN A 545 31.79 15.14 3.55
C ASN A 545 30.39 15.05 4.12
N LEU A 546 29.98 13.83 4.42
CA LEU A 546 28.73 13.48 5.09
C LEU A 546 29.04 12.94 6.49
N ASN A 547 28.23 13.36 7.47
CA ASN A 547 28.25 12.76 8.80
C ASN A 547 26.96 11.98 9.00
N PHE A 548 27.08 10.73 9.44
CA PHE A 548 25.98 9.85 9.76
C PHE A 548 25.84 9.79 11.28
N ILE A 549 24.65 10.08 11.76
CA ILE A 549 24.33 10.27 13.16
C ILE A 549 23.23 9.30 13.54
N TRP A 550 23.47 8.47 14.55
CA TRP A 550 22.44 7.63 15.12
C TRP A 550 21.52 8.47 16.03
N ASN A 551 20.24 8.34 15.84
CA ASN A 551 19.22 8.91 16.69
C ASN A 551 18.41 7.78 17.30
N HIS A 552 18.36 7.74 18.64
CA HIS A 552 17.59 6.73 19.36
C HIS A 552 16.11 6.79 19.08
N GLY A 553 15.47 5.62 19.20
CA GLY A 553 14.02 5.51 19.14
C GLY A 553 13.32 6.13 20.36
N TRP A 554 12.02 6.30 20.26
CA TRP A 554 11.18 6.94 21.28
C TRP A 554 11.15 6.18 22.63
N TYR A 555 11.56 4.92 22.67
CA TYR A 555 11.52 4.04 23.84
C TYR A 555 12.89 3.76 24.48
N HIS A 556 13.93 4.46 24.05
CA HIS A 556 15.30 4.28 24.55
C HIS A 556 15.47 4.51 26.06
N THR A 557 14.58 5.25 26.72
CA THR A 557 14.72 5.63 28.15
C THR A 557 14.34 4.52 29.14
N ASN A 558 13.91 3.36 28.68
CA ASN A 558 13.42 2.28 29.55
C ASN A 558 14.27 1.01 29.35
N GLU A 559 15.23 0.76 30.26
CA GLU A 559 16.13 -0.42 30.22
C GLU A 559 15.41 -1.79 30.01
N GLN A 560 14.09 -1.84 30.11
CA GLN A 560 13.29 -3.05 29.92
C GLN A 560 12.74 -3.20 28.49
N TYR A 561 12.78 -2.13 27.70
CA TYR A 561 12.23 -2.06 26.33
C TYR A 561 13.08 -1.13 25.46
N ASP A 562 14.41 -1.35 25.43
CA ASP A 562 15.28 -0.63 24.51
C ASP A 562 15.07 -1.24 23.10
N THR A 563 14.38 -0.51 22.23
CA THR A 563 14.11 -0.97 20.85
C THR A 563 15.30 -0.84 19.94
N ASP A 564 16.34 -0.10 20.35
CA ASP A 564 17.55 0.09 19.55
C ASP A 564 18.38 -1.20 19.49
N ASP A 565 18.26 -2.09 20.48
CA ASP A 565 18.91 -3.40 20.50
C ASP A 565 18.44 -4.35 19.35
N GLU A 566 17.29 -4.06 18.76
CA GLU A 566 16.71 -4.81 17.64
C GLU A 566 17.15 -4.25 16.27
N CYS A 567 17.72 -3.03 16.24
CA CYS A 567 18.10 -2.31 15.04
C CYS A 567 19.53 -2.68 14.60
N SER A 568 19.70 -3.02 13.34
CA SER A 568 21.03 -3.14 12.73
C SER A 568 20.99 -2.68 11.28
N PHE A 569 22.16 -2.28 10.75
CA PHE A 569 22.21 -1.81 9.37
C PHE A 569 23.63 -1.89 8.78
N PHE A 570 23.66 -1.90 7.45
CA PHE A 570 24.89 -1.80 6.67
C PHE A 570 24.78 -0.61 5.71
N ILE A 571 25.88 0.11 5.53
CA ILE A 571 25.99 1.20 4.56
C ILE A 571 27.04 0.82 3.52
N TYR A 572 26.66 0.92 2.26
CA TYR A 572 27.55 0.67 1.12
C TYR A 572 27.70 1.91 0.25
N ASP A 573 28.88 2.08 -0.33
CA ASP A 573 29.10 3.11 -1.36
C ASP A 573 28.49 2.70 -2.72
N GLY A 574 28.61 3.60 -3.70
CA GLY A 574 28.13 3.39 -5.04
C GLY A 574 28.74 2.20 -5.79
N ASP A 575 29.87 1.69 -5.36
CA ASP A 575 30.54 0.48 -5.91
C ASP A 575 30.17 -0.81 -5.15
N GLY A 576 29.33 -0.69 -4.12
CA GLY A 576 28.96 -1.81 -3.26
C GLY A 576 30.03 -2.18 -2.22
N ASN A 577 30.99 -1.29 -1.94
CA ASN A 577 31.94 -1.51 -0.86
C ASN A 577 31.27 -1.16 0.48
N LEU A 578 31.40 -2.05 1.47
CA LEU A 578 30.89 -1.81 2.81
C LEU A 578 31.63 -0.64 3.46
N LEU A 579 30.88 0.40 3.81
CA LEU A 579 31.39 1.58 4.52
C LEU A 579 31.22 1.45 6.02
N TYR A 580 30.10 0.86 6.47
CA TYR A 580 29.79 0.72 7.88
C TYR A 580 28.93 -0.53 8.14
N ASP A 581 29.19 -1.15 9.30
CA ASP A 581 28.45 -2.27 9.87
C ASP A 581 28.11 -1.89 11.32
N SER A 582 26.85 -1.99 11.69
CA SER A 582 26.31 -1.47 12.94
C SER A 582 26.44 -2.43 14.13
N ASP A 583 27.38 -3.38 14.14
CA ASP A 583 27.57 -4.37 15.21
C ASP A 583 27.64 -3.75 16.63
N GLU A 584 28.03 -2.47 16.75
CA GLU A 584 28.01 -1.69 17.99
C GLU A 584 27.56 -0.26 17.65
N LEU A 585 26.33 0.11 18.01
CA LEU A 585 25.77 1.46 17.84
C LEU A 585 26.15 2.34 19.03
N GLU A 586 26.82 3.44 18.76
CA GLU A 586 27.09 4.52 19.74
C GLU A 586 26.30 5.77 19.36
N ASP A 587 25.88 6.53 20.38
CA ASP A 587 25.26 7.83 20.20
C ASP A 587 26.12 8.81 19.41
N GLY A 588 25.49 9.59 18.56
CA GLY A 588 26.13 10.67 17.82
C GLY A 588 26.67 10.24 16.47
N ILE A 589 27.74 10.91 16.03
CA ILE A 589 28.33 10.66 14.72
C ILE A 589 29.10 9.33 14.77
N PHE A 590 28.58 8.30 14.11
CA PHE A 590 29.23 7.00 14.02
C PHE A 590 30.07 6.82 12.74
N LEU A 591 29.79 7.60 11.67
CA LEU A 591 30.53 7.55 10.41
C LEU A 591 30.67 8.96 9.84
N THR A 592 31.87 9.31 9.38
CA THR A 592 32.10 10.45 8.47
C THR A 592 32.68 9.91 7.18
N TYR A 593 32.04 10.20 6.06
CA TYR A 593 32.39 9.67 4.74
C TYR A 593 32.45 10.80 3.70
N ASN A 594 33.51 10.80 2.88
CA ASN A 594 33.61 11.72 1.74
C ASN A 594 32.95 11.06 0.52
N ASN A 595 31.74 11.49 0.21
CA ASN A 595 30.94 11.01 -0.92
C ASN A 595 31.38 11.78 -2.19
N ASP A 596 32.33 11.27 -2.96
CA ASP A 596 32.97 11.99 -4.07
C ASP A 596 32.63 11.47 -5.47
N CYS A 597 31.78 10.47 -5.59
CA CYS A 597 31.43 9.75 -6.84
C CYS A 597 32.63 9.17 -7.60
N ASP A 598 33.82 9.17 -7.01
CA ASP A 598 34.96 8.48 -7.62
C ASP A 598 34.90 6.99 -7.26
N TYR A 599 33.80 6.40 -7.65
CA TYR A 599 33.53 4.98 -7.41
C TYR A 599 34.28 4.13 -8.39
N GLY A 600 35.50 4.33 -8.73
CA GLY A 600 36.16 3.47 -9.71
C GLY A 600 35.22 3.04 -10.87
N THR A 601 35.66 2.42 -11.87
CA THR A 601 34.77 1.92 -12.94
C THR A 601 33.71 0.97 -12.36
N LEU A 602 32.43 1.31 -12.49
CA LEU A 602 31.30 0.44 -12.14
C LEU A 602 31.57 -0.96 -12.71
N SER A 603 31.67 -1.97 -11.87
CA SER A 603 31.98 -3.33 -12.31
C SER A 603 30.70 -4.05 -12.68
N CYS A 604 30.66 -4.57 -13.90
CA CYS A 604 29.52 -5.28 -14.43
C CYS A 604 29.81 -6.76 -14.49
N TYR A 605 28.87 -7.57 -14.08
CA TYR A 605 29.01 -9.01 -14.03
C TYR A 605 27.99 -9.65 -14.96
N PRO A 606 28.39 -10.60 -15.83
CA PRO A 606 27.49 -11.23 -16.78
C PRO A 606 26.50 -12.16 -16.09
N VAL A 607 25.37 -12.39 -16.76
CA VAL A 607 24.38 -13.39 -16.37
C VAL A 607 25.00 -14.77 -16.27
N GLN A 608 24.38 -15.68 -15.52
CA GLN A 608 24.87 -17.04 -15.35
C GLN A 608 23.87 -18.05 -15.94
N ASN A 609 24.39 -19.23 -16.28
CA ASN A 609 23.59 -20.38 -16.69
C ASN A 609 22.58 -20.08 -17.82
N LEU A 610 22.98 -19.22 -18.79
CA LEU A 610 22.13 -18.95 -19.96
C LEU A 610 21.86 -20.23 -20.74
N GLN A 611 20.60 -20.51 -20.96
CA GLN A 611 20.11 -21.65 -21.71
C GLN A 611 19.02 -21.23 -22.67
N GLY A 612 18.83 -21.96 -23.75
CA GLY A 612 17.77 -21.71 -24.69
C GLY A 612 17.34 -22.95 -25.41
N GLU A 613 16.06 -23.08 -25.63
CA GLU A 613 15.47 -24.20 -26.39
C GLU A 613 14.24 -23.75 -27.17
N TYR A 614 13.92 -24.44 -28.27
CA TYR A 614 12.64 -24.25 -28.94
C TYR A 614 11.55 -25.04 -28.21
N GLN A 615 10.53 -24.38 -27.72
CA GLN A 615 9.42 -25.04 -27.03
C GLN A 615 8.06 -24.37 -27.28
N TRP A 616 7.00 -25.05 -26.86
CA TRP A 616 5.66 -24.49 -26.85
C TRP A 616 5.42 -23.70 -25.56
N HIS A 617 5.08 -22.43 -25.70
CA HIS A 617 4.68 -21.60 -24.57
C HIS A 617 3.17 -21.70 -24.40
N ASN A 618 2.72 -22.08 -23.19
CA ASN A 618 1.30 -22.28 -22.80
C ASN A 618 0.49 -23.18 -23.77
N GLY A 619 1.15 -23.97 -24.61
CA GLY A 619 0.52 -24.84 -25.60
C GLY A 619 -0.08 -24.14 -26.82
N GLU A 620 0.11 -22.84 -26.97
CA GLU A 620 -0.49 -22.02 -28.04
C GLU A 620 0.54 -21.50 -29.03
N GLU A 621 1.74 -21.10 -28.58
CA GLU A 621 2.78 -20.52 -29.40
C GLU A 621 4.08 -21.34 -29.32
N TYR A 622 4.77 -21.49 -30.46
CA TYR A 622 6.04 -22.17 -30.53
C TYR A 622 7.14 -21.16 -30.86
N GLY A 623 8.19 -21.12 -30.03
CA GLY A 623 9.25 -20.13 -30.16
C GLY A 623 10.50 -20.53 -29.37
N ALA A 624 11.46 -19.64 -29.32
CA ALA A 624 12.66 -19.78 -28.52
C ALA A 624 12.38 -19.36 -27.06
N TYR A 625 12.64 -20.22 -26.12
CA TYR A 625 12.56 -19.92 -24.70
C TYR A 625 13.96 -19.85 -24.13
N ILE A 626 14.31 -18.67 -23.64
CA ILE A 626 15.65 -18.34 -23.14
C ILE A 626 15.53 -18.17 -21.63
N THR A 627 16.43 -18.76 -20.85
CA THR A 627 16.47 -18.65 -19.38
C THR A 627 17.88 -18.37 -18.91
N TRP A 628 18.00 -17.59 -17.85
CA TRP A 628 19.29 -17.32 -17.22
C TRP A 628 19.15 -17.09 -15.73
N ASP A 629 20.23 -17.24 -15.01
CA ASP A 629 20.33 -16.86 -13.61
C ASP A 629 20.95 -15.46 -13.52
N LYS A 630 20.55 -14.73 -12.47
CA LYS A 630 21.16 -13.43 -12.19
C LYS A 630 22.67 -13.56 -11.94
N PRO A 631 23.45 -12.49 -12.15
CA PRO A 631 24.84 -12.44 -11.73
C PRO A 631 25.03 -12.76 -10.24
N THR A 632 26.21 -13.21 -9.86
CA THR A 632 26.55 -13.49 -8.46
C THR A 632 26.56 -12.21 -7.61
N ILE A 633 26.89 -11.07 -8.23
CA ILE A 633 26.96 -9.76 -7.61
C ILE A 633 25.84 -8.92 -8.23
N THR A 634 24.89 -8.48 -7.42
CA THR A 634 23.67 -7.79 -7.86
C THR A 634 23.52 -6.33 -7.42
N PRO A 635 24.34 -5.75 -6.51
CA PRO A 635 24.24 -4.31 -6.25
C PRO A 635 24.33 -3.52 -7.56
N TYR A 636 23.40 -2.57 -7.76
CA TYR A 636 23.24 -1.76 -8.98
C TYR A 636 22.84 -2.52 -10.26
N LEU A 637 22.54 -3.79 -10.21
CA LEU A 637 21.93 -4.50 -11.32
C LEU A 637 20.55 -3.89 -11.57
N HIS A 638 20.39 -3.30 -12.75
CA HIS A 638 19.19 -2.55 -13.09
C HIS A 638 18.23 -3.37 -13.97
N HIS A 639 18.76 -3.90 -15.08
CA HIS A 639 17.98 -4.71 -16.00
C HIS A 639 18.89 -5.63 -16.81
N PHE A 640 18.27 -6.54 -17.56
CA PHE A 640 18.92 -7.40 -18.55
C PHE A 640 18.51 -6.96 -19.95
N GLN A 641 19.46 -7.01 -20.87
CA GLN A 641 19.18 -6.80 -22.29
C GLN A 641 19.34 -8.13 -23.02
N VAL A 642 18.31 -8.48 -23.78
CA VAL A 642 18.27 -9.71 -24.58
C VAL A 642 18.38 -9.32 -26.04
N PHE A 643 19.37 -9.85 -26.71
CA PHE A 643 19.63 -9.64 -28.13
C PHE A 643 19.43 -10.93 -28.90
N ARG A 644 19.14 -10.80 -30.18
CA ARG A 644 18.98 -11.90 -31.13
C ARG A 644 19.76 -11.60 -32.39
N THR A 645 20.45 -12.62 -32.93
CA THR A 645 21.04 -12.61 -34.27
C THR A 645 20.50 -13.81 -35.04
N MET A 646 19.91 -13.57 -36.18
CA MET A 646 19.37 -14.59 -37.08
C MET A 646 20.38 -14.90 -38.20
N GLY A 647 20.84 -16.18 -38.25
CA GLY A 647 21.84 -16.62 -39.23
C GLY A 647 23.25 -16.05 -38.99
N ALA A 648 24.20 -16.40 -39.86
CA ALA A 648 25.63 -16.11 -39.63
C ALA A 648 26.10 -14.70 -40.07
N TYR A 649 25.21 -13.85 -40.56
CA TYR A 649 25.59 -12.57 -41.21
C TYR A 649 24.59 -11.42 -40.96
N GLU A 650 23.66 -11.57 -40.05
CA GLU A 650 22.71 -10.48 -39.70
C GLU A 650 23.22 -9.66 -38.51
N ASP A 651 22.80 -8.41 -38.43
CA ASP A 651 23.12 -7.54 -37.29
C ASP A 651 22.41 -8.01 -36.03
N GLU A 652 23.03 -7.82 -34.90
CA GLU A 652 22.47 -8.12 -33.57
C GLU A 652 21.33 -7.14 -33.23
N GLU A 653 20.16 -7.65 -32.90
CA GLU A 653 18.95 -6.88 -32.60
C GLU A 653 18.62 -6.97 -31.09
N LEU A 654 18.50 -5.84 -30.40
CA LEU A 654 17.93 -5.79 -29.04
C LEU A 654 16.42 -6.09 -29.13
N ILE A 655 16.00 -7.22 -28.56
CA ILE A 655 14.61 -7.70 -28.63
C ILE A 655 13.84 -7.54 -27.33
N ALA A 656 14.52 -7.42 -26.18
CA ALA A 656 13.87 -7.18 -24.89
C ALA A 656 14.81 -6.52 -23.89
N GLU A 657 14.21 -5.72 -23.01
CA GLU A 657 14.81 -5.29 -21.75
C GLU A 657 13.91 -5.82 -20.61
N ILE A 658 14.52 -6.42 -19.59
CA ILE A 658 13.82 -7.10 -18.48
C ILE A 658 14.41 -6.56 -17.18
N ASP A 659 13.58 -5.85 -16.43
CA ASP A 659 13.96 -5.23 -15.16
C ASP A 659 14.39 -6.29 -14.14
N TYR A 660 15.38 -5.95 -13.32
CA TYR A 660 15.79 -6.75 -12.19
C TYR A 660 14.81 -6.56 -11.02
N ASP A 661 14.11 -7.62 -10.63
CA ASP A 661 13.10 -7.63 -9.58
C ASP A 661 13.53 -8.42 -8.32
N GLY A 662 14.83 -8.76 -8.23
CA GLY A 662 15.36 -9.57 -7.13
C GLY A 662 15.25 -11.08 -7.31
N SER A 663 14.57 -11.57 -8.34
CA SER A 663 14.44 -12.99 -8.66
C SER A 663 15.80 -13.65 -8.93
N SER A 664 15.91 -14.96 -8.66
CA SER A 664 17.15 -15.72 -8.94
C SER A 664 17.27 -16.08 -10.41
N ASN A 665 16.15 -16.26 -11.10
CA ASN A 665 16.08 -16.76 -12.47
C ASN A 665 15.18 -15.88 -13.31
N TYR A 666 15.55 -15.66 -14.56
CA TYR A 666 14.83 -14.87 -15.55
C TYR A 666 14.58 -15.66 -16.81
N SER A 667 13.59 -15.26 -17.58
CA SER A 667 13.27 -15.89 -18.84
C SER A 667 12.66 -14.91 -19.85
N TYR A 668 12.85 -15.22 -21.13
CA TYR A 668 12.22 -14.53 -22.23
C TYR A 668 11.74 -15.54 -23.28
N PHE A 669 10.57 -15.30 -23.84
CA PHE A 669 10.01 -16.13 -24.91
C PHE A 669 9.91 -15.33 -26.19
N ASP A 670 10.66 -15.75 -27.21
CA ASP A 670 10.69 -15.14 -28.53
C ASP A 670 9.89 -15.98 -29.53
N ASN A 671 8.78 -15.41 -30.00
CA ASN A 671 7.91 -15.99 -31.03
C ASN A 671 7.89 -15.19 -32.33
N ALA A 672 8.87 -14.30 -32.55
CA ALA A 672 8.93 -13.46 -33.74
C ALA A 672 8.98 -14.29 -35.00
N ASN A 673 8.46 -13.72 -36.11
CA ASN A 673 8.43 -14.36 -37.42
C ASN A 673 9.86 -14.69 -37.86
N GLY A 674 10.10 -15.95 -38.16
CA GLY A 674 11.38 -16.43 -38.65
C GLY A 674 12.27 -17.14 -37.61
N VAL A 675 12.04 -16.90 -36.31
CA VAL A 675 12.84 -17.46 -35.22
C VAL A 675 12.99 -18.99 -35.28
N VAL A 676 11.95 -19.69 -35.71
CA VAL A 676 11.95 -21.17 -35.84
C VAL A 676 12.34 -21.67 -37.23
N GLN A 677 12.87 -20.82 -38.10
CA GLN A 677 13.23 -21.20 -39.48
C GLN A 677 14.72 -21.34 -39.72
N GLU A 678 15.52 -20.67 -38.90
CA GLU A 678 16.98 -20.65 -38.96
C GLU A 678 17.58 -20.83 -37.57
N ASP A 679 18.87 -21.16 -37.50
CA ASP A 679 19.58 -21.15 -36.21
C ASP A 679 19.62 -19.71 -35.68
N ALA A 680 19.21 -19.52 -34.44
CA ALA A 680 19.19 -18.24 -33.78
C ALA A 680 20.24 -18.18 -32.66
N TYR A 681 20.97 -17.07 -32.59
CA TYR A 681 21.88 -16.77 -31.49
C TYR A 681 21.22 -15.77 -30.59
N TYR A 682 21.21 -16.05 -29.31
CA TYR A 682 20.74 -15.12 -28.28
C TYR A 682 21.89 -14.74 -27.40
N SER A 683 22.05 -13.45 -27.19
CA SER A 683 23.05 -12.85 -26.32
C SER A 683 22.33 -12.11 -25.19
N VAL A 684 22.70 -12.38 -23.97
CA VAL A 684 22.14 -11.70 -22.80
C VAL A 684 23.25 -11.03 -22.04
N ARG A 685 23.05 -9.76 -21.70
CA ARG A 685 23.94 -9.02 -20.80
C ARG A 685 23.19 -8.38 -19.67
N SER A 686 23.87 -8.15 -18.58
CA SER A 686 23.39 -7.41 -17.43
C SER A 686 23.78 -5.94 -17.58
N VAL A 687 22.87 -5.06 -17.23
CA VAL A 687 23.10 -3.61 -17.20
C VAL A 687 23.03 -3.15 -15.75
N TYR A 688 24.11 -2.53 -15.30
CA TYR A 688 24.25 -1.95 -13.97
C TYR A 688 24.15 -0.44 -14.07
N SER A 689 23.42 0.19 -13.14
CA SER A 689 23.28 1.64 -13.09
C SER A 689 23.19 2.09 -11.64
N ASN A 690 24.02 3.05 -11.29
CA ASN A 690 23.99 3.72 -9.97
C ASN A 690 23.35 5.10 -10.05
N GLY A 691 22.62 5.38 -11.13
CA GLY A 691 21.99 6.68 -11.38
C GLY A 691 22.94 7.77 -11.91
N TYR A 692 24.24 7.56 -11.85
CA TYR A 692 25.28 8.49 -12.33
C TYR A 692 26.13 7.91 -13.45
N GLY A 693 26.23 6.61 -13.53
CA GLY A 693 26.89 5.88 -14.59
C GLY A 693 26.14 4.61 -14.91
N GLN A 694 26.36 4.12 -16.11
CA GLN A 694 25.84 2.85 -16.57
C GLN A 694 26.98 2.01 -17.09
N CYS A 695 26.95 0.73 -16.78
CA CYS A 695 27.90 -0.21 -17.30
C CYS A 695 27.17 -1.47 -17.78
N GLU A 696 27.67 -2.04 -18.84
CA GLU A 696 27.13 -3.22 -19.50
C GLU A 696 28.10 -4.36 -19.37
N SER A 697 27.66 -5.53 -18.92
CA SER A 697 28.53 -6.70 -18.82
C SER A 697 28.92 -7.24 -20.19
N ASP A 698 29.89 -8.12 -20.21
CA ASP A 698 30.12 -8.99 -21.39
C ASP A 698 28.84 -9.79 -21.67
N PHE A 699 28.63 -10.09 -22.93
CA PHE A 699 27.55 -10.97 -23.34
C PHE A 699 27.80 -12.41 -22.92
N VAL A 700 26.73 -13.09 -22.60
CA VAL A 700 26.68 -14.55 -22.53
C VAL A 700 25.80 -15.03 -23.65
N ASP A 701 26.29 -15.96 -24.46
CA ASP A 701 25.66 -16.36 -25.71
C ASP A 701 25.11 -17.79 -25.62
N VAL A 702 23.97 -18.01 -26.28
CA VAL A 702 23.42 -19.33 -26.52
C VAL A 702 22.92 -19.45 -27.95
N MET A 703 23.31 -20.52 -28.63
CA MET A 703 22.78 -20.84 -29.94
C MET A 703 21.63 -21.84 -29.80
N ILE A 704 20.48 -21.52 -30.35
CA ILE A 704 19.35 -22.45 -30.45
C ILE A 704 19.27 -22.93 -31.89
N SER A 705 19.67 -24.18 -32.10
CA SER A 705 19.59 -24.78 -33.41
C SER A 705 18.24 -25.45 -33.66
N ILE A 706 17.70 -25.30 -34.85
CA ILE A 706 16.51 -26.05 -35.26
C ILE A 706 16.69 -27.57 -35.25
N THR A 707 17.91 -28.04 -35.09
CA THR A 707 18.21 -29.48 -34.92
C THR A 707 18.15 -29.96 -33.48
N ASP A 708 18.13 -29.04 -32.49
CA ASP A 708 18.11 -29.34 -31.06
C ASP A 708 16.72 -29.63 -30.49
N VAL A 709 15.71 -29.80 -31.38
CA VAL A 709 14.41 -30.29 -30.94
C VAL A 709 14.58 -31.73 -30.46
N GLU A 710 14.76 -31.91 -29.15
CA GLU A 710 14.77 -33.24 -28.54
C GLU A 710 13.51 -34.02 -28.93
N ASP A 711 13.71 -35.23 -29.46
CA ASP A 711 12.64 -36.19 -29.63
C ASP A 711 12.09 -36.59 -28.26
N VAL A 712 11.06 -35.88 -27.79
CA VAL A 712 10.33 -36.35 -26.60
C VAL A 712 9.78 -37.72 -26.92
N VAL A 713 10.44 -38.74 -26.41
CA VAL A 713 9.99 -40.13 -26.53
C VAL A 713 8.74 -40.30 -25.69
N SER A 714 7.59 -39.89 -26.24
CA SER A 714 6.29 -40.28 -25.70
C SER A 714 5.87 -41.56 -26.40
N GLU A 715 5.77 -42.62 -25.61
CA GLU A 715 5.19 -43.89 -26.08
C GLU A 715 3.82 -43.61 -26.71
N GLY A 716 3.69 -43.90 -28.01
CA GLY A 716 2.41 -43.92 -28.69
C GLY A 716 2.29 -43.15 -30.01
N VAL A 717 3.13 -42.18 -30.32
CA VAL A 717 3.06 -41.47 -31.61
C VAL A 717 4.35 -41.66 -32.38
N LYS A 718 4.26 -42.22 -33.62
CA LYS A 718 5.42 -42.43 -34.49
C LYS A 718 5.18 -41.74 -35.83
N VAL A 719 6.22 -41.16 -36.38
CA VAL A 719 6.21 -40.56 -37.71
C VAL A 719 7.46 -41.01 -38.48
N TYR A 720 7.26 -41.65 -39.62
CA TYR A 720 8.36 -42.17 -40.43
C TYR A 720 8.00 -42.23 -41.93
N PRO A 721 9.00 -42.23 -42.79
CA PRO A 721 10.37 -41.89 -42.55
C PRO A 721 10.51 -40.39 -42.25
N ASN A 722 11.49 -40.03 -41.45
CA ASN A 722 11.85 -38.64 -41.17
C ASN A 722 13.39 -38.55 -41.10
N PRO A 723 14.07 -37.87 -42.05
CA PRO A 723 13.52 -37.13 -43.19
C PRO A 723 12.77 -38.01 -44.21
N SER A 724 11.86 -37.36 -44.95
CA SER A 724 11.00 -38.02 -45.93
C SER A 724 11.18 -37.40 -47.32
N ASN A 725 10.95 -38.17 -48.38
CA ASN A 725 10.94 -37.71 -49.75
C ASN A 725 9.52 -37.36 -50.27
N GLY A 726 8.63 -36.88 -49.39
CA GLY A 726 7.28 -36.44 -49.69
C GLY A 726 6.19 -37.29 -49.06
N LEU A 727 6.45 -38.55 -48.72
CA LEU A 727 5.48 -39.44 -48.10
C LEU A 727 5.89 -39.73 -46.64
N ILE A 728 4.99 -39.48 -45.72
CA ILE A 728 5.15 -39.79 -44.28
C ILE A 728 4.05 -40.73 -43.82
N THR A 729 4.36 -41.60 -42.90
CA THR A 729 3.41 -42.45 -42.18
C THR A 729 3.36 -41.98 -40.73
N VAL A 730 2.15 -41.72 -40.25
CA VAL A 730 1.90 -41.34 -38.83
C VAL A 730 1.16 -42.50 -38.15
N GLU A 731 1.67 -42.95 -37.03
CA GLU A 731 1.00 -43.94 -36.15
C GLU A 731 0.58 -43.23 -34.86
N GLY A 732 -0.68 -43.46 -34.44
CA GLY A 732 -1.23 -42.90 -33.21
C GLY A 732 -2.75 -43.01 -33.16
N VAL A 733 -3.35 -42.58 -32.06
CA VAL A 733 -4.81 -42.53 -31.89
C VAL A 733 -5.17 -41.16 -31.34
N GLY A 734 -6.08 -40.45 -32.02
CA GLY A 734 -6.57 -39.12 -31.62
C GLY A 734 -6.63 -38.14 -32.75
N ARG A 735 -6.85 -36.86 -32.42
CA ARG A 735 -6.91 -35.79 -33.40
C ARG A 735 -5.51 -35.45 -33.89
N LEU A 736 -5.26 -35.75 -35.14
CA LEU A 736 -3.99 -35.46 -35.83
C LEU A 736 -4.08 -34.08 -36.46
N THR A 737 -3.14 -33.20 -36.14
CA THR A 737 -2.96 -31.89 -36.75
C THR A 737 -1.57 -31.83 -37.37
N VAL A 738 -1.46 -31.47 -38.62
CA VAL A 738 -0.21 -31.20 -39.30
C VAL A 738 -0.11 -29.68 -39.58
N MET A 739 0.96 -29.08 -39.08
CA MET A 739 1.20 -27.65 -39.19
C MET A 739 2.49 -27.36 -39.98
N ASN A 740 2.54 -26.25 -40.69
CA ASN A 740 3.80 -25.72 -41.24
C ASN A 740 4.59 -24.95 -40.16
N THR A 741 5.78 -24.44 -40.53
CA THR A 741 6.64 -23.66 -39.64
C THR A 741 6.07 -22.32 -39.17
N LEU A 742 4.98 -21.85 -39.79
CA LEU A 742 4.24 -20.65 -39.39
C LEU A 742 3.06 -20.98 -38.43
N GLY A 743 2.95 -22.24 -37.96
CA GLY A 743 1.85 -22.69 -37.13
C GLY A 743 0.51 -22.85 -37.88
N GLN A 744 0.46 -22.68 -39.17
CA GLN A 744 -0.75 -22.82 -39.96
C GLN A 744 -1.07 -24.29 -40.16
N THR A 745 -2.29 -24.70 -39.85
CA THR A 745 -2.76 -26.06 -40.06
C THR A 745 -2.82 -26.40 -41.55
N VAL A 746 -2.00 -27.35 -41.96
CA VAL A 746 -1.94 -27.89 -43.32
C VAL A 746 -2.94 -29.03 -43.52
N LYS A 747 -3.10 -29.83 -42.48
CA LYS A 747 -4.03 -30.98 -42.46
C LYS A 747 -4.52 -31.28 -41.06
N GLU A 748 -5.78 -31.60 -40.91
CA GLU A 748 -6.38 -32.01 -39.65
C GLU A 748 -7.36 -33.14 -39.88
N LEU A 749 -7.28 -34.21 -39.07
CA LEU A 749 -8.17 -35.37 -39.15
C LEU A 749 -8.10 -36.22 -37.84
N ASP A 750 -9.07 -37.04 -37.62
CA ASP A 750 -9.02 -38.06 -36.55
C ASP A 750 -8.30 -39.29 -37.05
N LEU A 751 -7.23 -39.70 -36.34
CA LEU A 751 -6.42 -40.87 -36.63
C LEU A 751 -6.74 -42.01 -35.62
N ASP A 752 -7.00 -43.18 -36.16
CA ASP A 752 -7.18 -44.42 -35.37
C ASP A 752 -6.26 -45.51 -35.91
N GLY A 753 -5.03 -45.51 -35.39
CA GLY A 753 -3.96 -46.44 -35.79
C GLY A 753 -2.90 -45.81 -36.69
N GLN A 754 -2.89 -46.08 -37.98
CA GLN A 754 -1.83 -45.69 -38.91
C GLN A 754 -2.37 -45.03 -40.15
N MET A 755 -1.72 -43.92 -40.61
CA MET A 755 -2.07 -43.25 -41.87
C MET A 755 -0.81 -42.78 -42.62
N THR A 756 -0.80 -42.96 -43.90
CA THR A 756 0.24 -42.38 -44.79
C THR A 756 -0.33 -41.17 -45.52
N MET A 757 0.44 -40.09 -45.55
CA MET A 757 0.08 -38.86 -46.20
C MET A 757 1.26 -38.26 -46.99
N GLU A 758 0.93 -37.47 -48.02
CA GLU A 758 1.92 -36.74 -48.81
C GLU A 758 1.96 -35.29 -48.32
N LEU A 759 3.18 -34.82 -48.06
CA LEU A 759 3.47 -33.42 -47.70
C LEU A 759 4.46 -32.82 -48.71
N PRO A 760 4.33 -31.53 -49.05
CA PRO A 760 5.29 -30.86 -49.92
C PRO A 760 6.66 -30.74 -49.20
N ARG A 761 7.68 -30.38 -49.99
CA ARG A 761 9.03 -30.11 -49.44
C ARG A 761 8.96 -29.01 -48.38
N GLY A 762 9.56 -29.23 -47.24
CA GLY A 762 9.56 -28.30 -46.11
C GLY A 762 9.63 -28.97 -44.74
N VAL A 763 9.51 -28.19 -43.70
CA VAL A 763 9.43 -28.66 -42.31
C VAL A 763 7.99 -28.56 -41.79
N PHE A 764 7.50 -29.64 -41.18
CA PHE A 764 6.15 -29.74 -40.66
C PHE A 764 6.19 -30.24 -39.22
N PHE A 765 5.15 -29.92 -38.48
CA PHE A 765 4.90 -30.44 -37.14
C PHE A 765 3.61 -31.28 -37.13
N VAL A 766 3.76 -32.54 -36.73
CA VAL A 766 2.65 -33.49 -36.63
C VAL A 766 2.28 -33.63 -35.16
N ARG A 767 1.06 -33.25 -34.80
CA ARG A 767 0.55 -33.27 -33.44
C ARG A 767 -0.62 -34.25 -33.27
N ILE A 768 -0.56 -35.10 -32.23
CA ILE A 768 -1.66 -35.96 -31.76
C ILE A 768 -1.75 -35.92 -30.24
N ASN A 769 -2.92 -35.52 -29.71
CA ASN A 769 -3.19 -35.49 -28.24
C ASN A 769 -2.11 -34.76 -27.44
N GLY A 770 -1.61 -33.62 -27.91
CA GLY A 770 -0.57 -32.83 -27.24
C GLY A 770 0.87 -33.27 -27.55
N VAL A 771 1.09 -34.47 -28.12
CA VAL A 771 2.42 -34.92 -28.55
C VAL A 771 2.70 -34.37 -29.94
N THR A 772 3.80 -33.64 -30.09
CA THR A 772 4.22 -33.05 -31.36
C THR A 772 5.52 -33.69 -31.84
N LYS A 773 5.59 -34.06 -33.11
CA LYS A 773 6.77 -34.57 -33.80
C LYS A 773 7.12 -33.70 -35.00
N LYS A 774 8.37 -33.27 -35.09
CA LYS A 774 8.90 -32.56 -36.27
C LYS A 774 9.11 -33.54 -37.42
N VAL A 775 8.75 -33.12 -38.61
CA VAL A 775 8.91 -33.89 -39.85
C VAL A 775 9.63 -33.02 -40.91
N VAL A 776 10.72 -33.53 -41.43
CA VAL A 776 11.47 -32.90 -42.51
C VAL A 776 11.13 -33.64 -43.82
N VAL A 777 10.68 -32.88 -44.84
CA VAL A 777 10.40 -33.38 -46.16
C VAL A 777 11.39 -32.76 -47.16
N GLU A 778 12.31 -33.55 -47.67
CA GLU A 778 13.41 -33.15 -48.58
C GLU A 778 12.98 -32.97 -50.02
#